data_39c3662cad066464a1c873043fddecd0
#
_entry.id   39c3662cad066464a1c873043fddecd0
#
_cell.length_a   1.000
_cell.length_b   1.000
_cell.length_c   1.000
_cell.angle_alpha   90.00
_cell.angle_beta   90.00
_cell.angle_gamma   90.00
#
_symmetry.space_group_name_H-M   'P 1'
#
loop_
_entity.id
_entity.type
_entity.pdbx_description
1 polymer ?
#
loop_
_entity_poly.entity_id
_entity_poly.type
_entity_poly.pdbx_seq_one_letter_code
_entity_poly.pdbx_strand_id
1 'polypeptide(L)'
;MKIHSKIFFLSTLLITISCHSQYYLTDPEYNEDGNLFSGILYFKGEFDPDDYHYDWTHNNTKELLYPIERLNIRISLECDKYLHIYVIDALKKRWENSMTISETYKEKIKTCSQTKSLKDFGLIISEDMTQPFYLKLINPENNELIFTTENTDFLYSDFFISFAGYITTNDIYGFGERAHELKLGDGKFTMWPNDTNGLHEDLGNGGYNAMGIHPLGFHKTSQNKFIGLLFNNINAQDIFIKSGYEEYENHVLLEHRTIGGVIDYFITINDSPDEALISIHDIIGHPLIPPYWSLGFHQCRWGYHSAKDIRNVYENYVAYELPIDTFWGDIDILHDYRIFTLNATDFSDLPNLIYELHQNNYKFIPIVDIGFPMKEEDEFYVIGKKTNAFIKSNYTKTDLMSHVWPGRAVFPDFFCNSGIELWKYAMEKYYEIVKYDGIWLDMNEPAMTYTDDDQRGEILPENITFNPEMNKYEYIPYIPGYRKDHPTIRAKTLSENSYSNSLDTNEFLYGYNFKPMMNYIENIITNENLVNILKKRSFIISRSTTLSHGRYAYHWLGDNTADYWHMRNGVNGIFQFQIYGIPMTGDDICGFFNPSWDKLCARWMSLGSFFPFSRNHNHLGYPSQEPYAFGKNSYTYNSSKIALNMKYSLLRYYYTNLFRISLGEKGSFFKPLFFEYYSDINTTLDMAESVMVGDTFLIYPIYKNETDDIEVYMPQDDWSIFPTGEIYKSKGDWAGGKIKLSGEFNKIHIFMRGGQIFPFQNTFNKFIANSNALTKEKTQLYIIPDSETHIASGDIIFDNDEYNTLINGNYYYIHIDFKNNILIFNVNNEMNTAYKNKDIYVSKLKFFRMKYLIENDKYDFARVELRSGKVVHILIDYISDDIFDFDLSNNNIRFHEIDKVKFLKLN
;
A
#
# COMPACT_ATOMS: atom_id res chain seq x y z
N MET A 1 -65.36 -8.20 42.53
CA MET A 1 -65.70 -7.55 41.29
C MET A 1 -65.02 -6.19 41.29
N LYS A 2 -63.90 -6.06 40.72
CA LYS A 2 -63.15 -4.77 40.52
C LYS A 2 -62.99 -4.55 39.04
N ILE A 3 -63.62 -3.51 38.58
CA ILE A 3 -63.51 -2.98 37.21
C ILE A 3 -62.23 -2.15 37.15
N HIS A 4 -61.28 -2.56 36.33
CA HIS A 4 -60.10 -1.75 35.98
C HIS A 4 -60.37 -0.99 34.69
N SER A 5 -60.47 0.33 34.82
CA SER A 5 -60.49 1.28 33.73
C SER A 5 -59.10 1.35 33.11
N LYS A 6 -58.98 0.98 31.84
CA LYS A 6 -57.78 1.25 31.01
C LYS A 6 -57.86 2.71 30.58
N ILE A 7 -56.95 3.51 31.12
CA ILE A 7 -56.67 4.84 30.59
C ILE A 7 -55.72 4.65 29.41
N PHE A 8 -56.18 4.95 28.22
CA PHE A 8 -55.33 5.11 27.03
C PHE A 8 -54.56 6.42 27.16
N PHE A 9 -53.26 6.35 27.42
CA PHE A 9 -52.41 7.49 27.15
C PHE A 9 -52.17 7.52 25.64
N LEU A 10 -52.76 8.49 24.95
CA LEU A 10 -52.27 8.95 23.67
C LEU A 10 -50.90 9.62 23.94
N SER A 11 -49.83 8.97 23.71
CA SER A 11 -48.55 9.61 23.53
C SER A 11 -48.60 10.30 22.18
N THR A 12 -48.81 11.60 22.16
CA THR A 12 -48.43 12.46 21.06
C THR A 12 -46.94 12.26 20.87
N LEU A 13 -46.60 11.55 19.80
CA LEU A 13 -45.22 11.48 19.27
C LEU A 13 -44.94 12.94 18.80
N LEU A 14 -44.31 13.73 19.67
CA LEU A 14 -43.58 14.89 19.24
C LEU A 14 -42.45 14.33 18.40
N ILE A 15 -42.62 14.34 17.10
CA ILE A 15 -41.51 14.30 16.15
C ILE A 15 -40.69 15.54 16.47
N THR A 16 -39.69 15.41 17.29
CA THR A 16 -38.60 16.38 17.34
C THR A 16 -37.98 16.34 15.95
N ILE A 17 -38.36 17.25 15.08
CA ILE A 17 -37.59 17.59 13.90
C ILE A 17 -36.26 18.06 14.48
N SER A 18 -35.24 17.19 14.48
CA SER A 18 -33.90 17.59 14.80
C SER A 18 -33.55 18.67 13.77
N CYS A 19 -33.24 19.84 14.27
CA CYS A 19 -32.85 20.95 13.40
C CYS A 19 -31.42 20.67 12.98
N HIS A 20 -31.24 19.88 11.90
CA HIS A 20 -29.92 19.61 11.34
C HIS A 20 -29.38 20.95 10.79
N SER A 21 -28.07 21.17 11.00
CA SER A 21 -27.36 22.32 10.46
C SER A 21 -27.40 22.22 8.93
N GLN A 22 -27.90 23.26 8.29
CA GLN A 22 -28.23 23.18 6.87
C GLN A 22 -27.55 24.29 6.10
N TYR A 23 -26.82 23.92 5.07
CA TYR A 23 -26.32 24.83 4.06
C TYR A 23 -27.30 24.93 2.91
N TYR A 24 -27.51 26.13 2.40
CA TYR A 24 -28.39 26.44 1.27
C TYR A 24 -27.57 26.99 0.12
N LEU A 25 -27.81 26.49 -1.08
CA LEU A 25 -27.13 26.93 -2.28
C LEU A 25 -27.64 28.32 -2.72
N THR A 26 -26.70 29.18 -3.13
CA THR A 26 -26.97 30.42 -3.86
C THR A 26 -26.01 30.57 -5.02
N ASP A 27 -26.35 31.39 -5.98
CA ASP A 27 -25.55 31.75 -7.15
C ASP A 27 -25.01 30.50 -7.89
N PRO A 28 -25.91 29.53 -8.27
CA PRO A 28 -25.48 28.36 -9.03
C PRO A 28 -25.09 28.75 -10.45
N GLU A 29 -23.92 28.32 -10.90
CA GLU A 29 -23.40 28.54 -12.23
C GLU A 29 -22.86 27.26 -12.84
N TYR A 30 -23.17 27.00 -14.12
CA TYR A 30 -22.56 25.95 -14.93
C TYR A 30 -21.73 26.56 -16.05
N ASN A 31 -20.64 25.94 -16.42
CA ASN A 31 -19.97 26.30 -17.67
C ASN A 31 -20.80 25.83 -18.90
N GLU A 32 -20.42 26.28 -20.11
CA GLU A 32 -21.14 25.96 -21.35
C GLU A 32 -21.29 24.47 -21.63
N ASP A 33 -20.27 23.67 -21.25
CA ASP A 33 -20.23 22.21 -21.46
C ASP A 33 -20.95 21.42 -20.36
N GLY A 34 -21.39 22.08 -19.27
CA GLY A 34 -22.08 21.46 -18.14
C GLY A 34 -21.23 20.48 -17.32
N ASN A 35 -19.90 20.48 -17.50
CA ASN A 35 -18.97 19.62 -16.77
C ASN A 35 -18.31 20.32 -15.57
N LEU A 36 -18.60 21.58 -15.34
CA LEU A 36 -18.20 22.37 -14.18
C LEU A 36 -19.40 23.09 -13.58
N PHE A 37 -19.60 22.92 -12.29
CA PHE A 37 -20.54 23.62 -11.46
C PHE A 37 -19.81 24.45 -10.40
N SER A 38 -20.33 25.66 -10.10
CA SER A 38 -19.89 26.47 -8.96
C SER A 38 -21.06 27.12 -8.26
N GLY A 39 -20.91 27.45 -7.00
CA GLY A 39 -21.94 28.13 -6.22
C GLY A 39 -21.44 28.52 -4.84
N ILE A 40 -22.33 29.13 -4.06
CA ILE A 40 -22.08 29.54 -2.70
C ILE A 40 -23.04 28.80 -1.79
N LEU A 41 -22.54 28.21 -0.72
CA LEU A 41 -23.35 27.60 0.31
C LEU A 41 -23.40 28.52 1.53
N TYR A 42 -24.61 28.90 1.93
CA TYR A 42 -24.86 29.71 3.12
C TYR A 42 -25.46 28.85 4.23
N PHE A 43 -24.88 28.95 5.41
CA PHE A 43 -25.48 28.36 6.62
C PHE A 43 -26.71 29.15 7.03
N LYS A 44 -27.84 28.47 7.24
CA LYS A 44 -29.09 29.04 7.74
C LYS A 44 -29.62 28.17 8.88
N GLY A 45 -30.00 28.81 9.96
CA GLY A 45 -30.59 28.17 11.12
C GLY A 45 -29.93 28.57 12.43
N GLU A 46 -30.50 28.13 13.53
CA GLU A 46 -29.87 28.18 14.84
C GLU A 46 -29.00 26.95 14.98
N PHE A 47 -27.75 27.11 15.42
CA PHE A 47 -26.82 26.03 15.66
C PHE A 47 -26.68 25.87 17.18
N ASP A 48 -27.08 24.72 17.71
CA ASP A 48 -26.79 24.32 19.07
C ASP A 48 -25.77 23.21 19.08
N PRO A 49 -24.56 23.43 19.59
CA PRO A 49 -23.54 22.40 19.68
C PRO A 49 -23.97 21.17 20.50
N ASP A 50 -24.97 21.32 21.40
CA ASP A 50 -25.48 20.23 22.22
C ASP A 50 -26.40 19.27 21.45
N ASP A 51 -26.94 19.65 20.29
CA ASP A 51 -27.69 18.78 19.39
C ASP A 51 -26.82 17.76 18.68
N TYR A 52 -25.52 18.01 18.63
CA TYR A 52 -24.55 17.08 18.02
C TYR A 52 -24.04 16.10 19.07
N HIS A 53 -24.59 14.90 19.08
CA HIS A 53 -24.22 13.79 19.96
C HIS A 53 -22.92 13.09 19.52
N TYR A 54 -21.83 13.85 19.43
CA TYR A 54 -20.52 13.26 19.25
C TYR A 54 -19.92 12.92 20.62
N ASP A 55 -19.02 11.94 20.68
CA ASP A 55 -18.24 11.61 21.90
C ASP A 55 -17.22 12.74 22.21
N TRP A 56 -17.72 13.88 22.66
CA TRP A 56 -16.91 15.07 22.94
C TRP A 56 -16.12 14.94 24.22
N THR A 57 -14.87 15.35 24.16
CA THR A 57 -14.00 15.34 25.33
C THR A 57 -13.91 16.63 26.10
N HIS A 58 -14.29 17.77 25.51
CA HIS A 58 -14.13 19.08 26.13
C HIS A 58 -15.39 19.97 26.00
N ASN A 59 -16.12 20.10 27.11
CA ASN A 59 -17.28 20.99 27.16
C ASN A 59 -16.97 22.47 26.92
N ASN A 60 -15.70 22.88 27.04
CA ASN A 60 -15.32 24.30 26.99
C ASN A 60 -14.93 24.76 25.58
N THR A 61 -15.06 23.93 24.56
CA THR A 61 -14.63 24.24 23.18
C THR A 61 -15.75 24.14 22.15
N LYS A 62 -16.97 23.99 22.61
CA LYS A 62 -18.16 23.93 21.74
C LYS A 62 -18.29 25.14 20.82
N GLU A 63 -17.79 26.30 21.24
CA GLU A 63 -17.77 27.51 20.43
C GLU A 63 -16.95 27.36 19.14
N LEU A 64 -15.99 26.46 19.11
CA LEU A 64 -15.17 26.18 17.93
C LEU A 64 -15.90 25.33 16.87
N LEU A 65 -17.13 24.87 17.19
CA LEU A 65 -17.97 24.12 16.26
C LEU A 65 -18.90 25.00 15.44
N TYR A 66 -19.00 26.30 15.72
CA TYR A 66 -19.89 27.16 14.99
C TYR A 66 -19.61 27.07 13.48
N PRO A 67 -20.64 26.77 12.66
CA PRO A 67 -20.51 26.65 11.22
C PRO A 67 -19.97 27.93 10.59
N ILE A 68 -19.09 27.77 9.61
CA ILE A 68 -18.67 28.87 8.76
C ILE A 68 -19.88 29.30 7.92
N GLU A 69 -20.22 30.58 8.00
CA GLU A 69 -21.44 31.10 7.42
C GLU A 69 -21.49 30.95 5.89
N ARG A 70 -20.32 31.02 5.22
CA ARG A 70 -20.25 31.07 3.79
C ARG A 70 -19.14 30.20 3.23
N LEU A 71 -19.51 29.23 2.37
CA LEU A 71 -18.56 28.33 1.69
C LEU A 71 -18.66 28.50 0.17
N ASN A 72 -17.53 28.37 -0.52
CA ASN A 72 -17.52 28.21 -1.97
C ASN A 72 -17.54 26.72 -2.29
N ILE A 73 -18.44 26.31 -3.19
CA ILE A 73 -18.48 24.95 -3.74
C ILE A 73 -18.11 24.96 -5.21
N ARG A 74 -17.30 24.00 -5.62
CA ARG A 74 -16.99 23.71 -7.00
C ARG A 74 -17.07 22.21 -7.24
N ILE A 75 -17.72 21.79 -8.30
CA ILE A 75 -17.82 20.39 -8.72
C ILE A 75 -17.45 20.32 -10.19
N SER A 76 -16.46 19.49 -10.52
CA SER A 76 -16.02 19.27 -11.90
C SER A 76 -16.02 17.77 -12.24
N LEU A 77 -16.35 17.48 -13.49
CA LEU A 77 -16.09 16.18 -14.09
C LEU A 77 -14.84 16.32 -14.96
N GLU A 78 -13.81 15.57 -14.66
CA GLU A 78 -12.52 15.64 -15.31
C GLU A 78 -12.26 14.36 -16.12
N CYS A 79 -11.90 14.50 -17.41
CA CYS A 79 -11.63 13.39 -18.33
C CYS A 79 -12.78 12.37 -18.46
N ASP A 80 -14.04 12.82 -18.35
CA ASP A 80 -15.24 11.96 -18.36
C ASP A 80 -15.27 10.85 -17.29
N LYS A 81 -14.33 10.88 -16.33
CA LYS A 81 -14.04 9.78 -15.40
C LYS A 81 -13.99 10.19 -13.94
N TYR A 82 -13.41 11.34 -13.62
CA TYR A 82 -13.12 11.76 -12.25
C TYR A 82 -14.10 12.87 -11.83
N LEU A 83 -15.03 12.55 -10.95
CA LEU A 83 -15.89 13.56 -10.30
C LEU A 83 -15.11 14.16 -9.14
N HIS A 84 -14.85 15.46 -9.19
CA HIS A 84 -14.11 16.21 -8.19
C HIS A 84 -15.03 17.20 -7.47
N ILE A 85 -15.18 17.04 -6.16
CA ILE A 85 -16.00 17.89 -5.29
C ILE A 85 -15.08 18.68 -4.36
N TYR A 86 -15.14 19.99 -4.45
CA TYR A 86 -14.30 20.89 -3.68
C TYR A 86 -15.14 21.93 -2.93
N VAL A 87 -15.00 21.99 -1.58
CA VAL A 87 -15.69 22.95 -0.73
C VAL A 87 -14.71 23.61 0.24
N ILE A 88 -14.71 24.95 0.25
CA ILE A 88 -13.78 25.75 1.04
C ILE A 88 -14.47 26.97 1.67
N ASP A 89 -13.92 27.49 2.78
CA ASP A 89 -14.31 28.77 3.36
C ASP A 89 -14.19 29.90 2.31
N ALA A 90 -15.26 30.66 2.12
CA ALA A 90 -15.30 31.74 1.12
C ALA A 90 -14.51 32.99 1.54
N LEU A 91 -14.18 33.13 2.83
CA LEU A 91 -13.61 34.36 3.39
C LEU A 91 -12.16 34.19 3.87
N LYS A 92 -11.80 33.00 4.31
CA LYS A 92 -10.47 32.70 4.89
C LYS A 92 -9.74 31.64 4.10
N LYS A 93 -8.44 31.80 3.93
CA LYS A 93 -7.59 30.72 3.48
C LYS A 93 -7.57 29.61 4.54
N ARG A 94 -7.55 28.37 4.08
CA ARG A 94 -7.38 27.17 4.90
C ARG A 94 -6.16 26.40 4.42
N TRP A 95 -5.66 25.53 5.28
CA TRP A 95 -4.64 24.59 4.87
C TRP A 95 -5.20 23.56 3.88
N GLU A 96 -4.45 23.29 2.82
CA GLU A 96 -4.83 22.37 1.76
C GLU A 96 -3.68 21.40 1.45
N ASN A 97 -4.03 20.15 1.25
CA ASN A 97 -3.07 19.12 0.85
C ASN A 97 -2.89 19.13 -0.68
N SER A 98 -2.06 20.03 -1.19
CA SER A 98 -1.80 20.16 -2.64
C SER A 98 -0.68 19.26 -3.17
N MET A 99 0.13 18.63 -2.28
CA MET A 99 1.33 17.89 -2.67
C MET A 99 1.06 16.45 -3.09
N THR A 100 -0.05 15.87 -2.68
CA THR A 100 -0.36 14.46 -2.92
C THR A 100 -1.06 14.21 -4.26
N ILE A 101 -1.60 15.24 -4.90
CA ILE A 101 -2.11 15.11 -6.28
C ILE A 101 -0.93 15.13 -7.25
N SER A 102 -0.83 14.08 -8.08
CA SER A 102 0.32 13.91 -8.97
C SER A 102 0.38 14.95 -10.08
N GLU A 103 1.58 15.36 -10.47
CA GLU A 103 1.76 16.25 -11.62
C GLU A 103 1.30 15.59 -12.92
N THR A 104 1.46 14.27 -13.04
CA THR A 104 0.96 13.50 -14.19
C THR A 104 -0.55 13.64 -14.34
N TYR A 105 -1.31 13.57 -13.23
CA TYR A 105 -2.75 13.80 -13.24
C TYR A 105 -3.09 15.24 -13.63
N LYS A 106 -2.41 16.21 -13.02
CA LYS A 106 -2.62 17.64 -13.34
C LYS A 106 -2.37 17.96 -14.82
N GLU A 107 -1.39 17.31 -15.46
CA GLU A 107 -1.19 17.43 -16.90
C GLU A 107 -2.23 16.63 -17.72
N LYS A 108 -2.62 15.46 -17.25
CA LYS A 108 -3.66 14.63 -17.90
C LYS A 108 -4.98 15.38 -18.05
N ILE A 109 -5.45 16.03 -16.98
CA ILE A 109 -6.75 16.77 -17.00
C ILE A 109 -6.74 18.01 -17.92
N LYS A 110 -5.56 18.57 -18.26
CA LYS A 110 -5.43 19.66 -19.21
C LYS A 110 -5.52 19.20 -20.67
N THR A 111 -5.26 17.94 -20.94
CA THR A 111 -5.08 17.41 -22.30
C THR A 111 -6.07 16.33 -22.70
N CYS A 112 -6.76 15.71 -21.73
CA CYS A 112 -7.77 14.70 -22.03
C CYS A 112 -9.02 15.28 -22.71
N SER A 113 -9.72 14.45 -23.46
CA SER A 113 -11.04 14.82 -24.00
C SER A 113 -12.08 14.85 -22.89
N GLN A 114 -12.93 15.87 -22.91
CA GLN A 114 -14.09 16.01 -22.04
C GLN A 114 -15.33 16.07 -22.94
N THR A 115 -16.21 15.09 -22.82
CA THR A 115 -17.39 14.95 -23.66
C THR A 115 -18.70 14.84 -22.87
N LYS A 116 -18.60 14.44 -21.58
CA LYS A 116 -19.74 14.26 -20.68
C LYS A 116 -19.94 15.48 -19.81
N SER A 117 -21.19 15.84 -19.59
CA SER A 117 -21.59 16.76 -18.52
C SER A 117 -21.65 16.04 -17.16
N LEU A 118 -21.78 16.80 -16.06
CA LEU A 118 -22.06 16.27 -14.73
C LEU A 118 -23.33 15.41 -14.71
N LYS A 119 -24.34 15.82 -15.45
CA LYS A 119 -25.61 15.09 -15.60
C LYS A 119 -25.42 13.76 -16.35
N ASP A 120 -24.60 13.73 -17.41
CA ASP A 120 -24.30 12.50 -18.15
C ASP A 120 -23.50 11.51 -17.31
N PHE A 121 -22.71 12.00 -16.36
CA PHE A 121 -22.02 11.18 -15.35
C PHE A 121 -22.97 10.61 -14.29
N GLY A 122 -24.19 11.16 -14.19
CA GLY A 122 -25.21 10.76 -13.23
C GLY A 122 -25.30 11.63 -11.98
N LEU A 123 -24.64 12.78 -11.93
CA LEU A 123 -24.73 13.70 -10.79
C LEU A 123 -25.97 14.58 -10.89
N ILE A 124 -26.71 14.64 -9.80
CA ILE A 124 -27.84 15.53 -9.56
C ILE A 124 -27.46 16.47 -8.42
N ILE A 125 -27.56 17.77 -8.66
CA ILE A 125 -27.29 18.82 -7.70
C ILE A 125 -28.62 19.48 -7.35
N SER A 126 -28.93 19.68 -6.06
CA SER A 126 -30.15 20.39 -5.65
C SER A 126 -30.01 21.89 -5.92
N GLU A 127 -30.80 22.40 -6.83
CA GLU A 127 -30.80 23.82 -7.20
C GLU A 127 -31.95 24.62 -6.53
N ASP A 128 -32.77 23.96 -5.73
CA ASP A 128 -33.84 24.64 -4.97
C ASP A 128 -33.26 25.39 -3.78
N MET A 129 -33.12 26.70 -3.91
CA MET A 129 -32.56 27.58 -2.88
C MET A 129 -33.43 27.66 -1.60
N THR A 130 -34.59 27.04 -1.59
CA THR A 130 -35.51 26.99 -0.43
C THR A 130 -35.33 25.71 0.39
N GLN A 131 -34.63 24.76 -0.13
CA GLN A 131 -34.30 23.49 0.51
C GLN A 131 -32.81 23.39 0.85
N PRO A 132 -32.42 22.58 1.84
CA PRO A 132 -31.02 22.28 2.10
C PRO A 132 -30.33 21.75 0.84
N PHE A 133 -29.07 22.13 0.68
CA PHE A 133 -28.24 21.66 -0.41
C PHE A 133 -27.95 20.15 -0.27
N TYR A 134 -28.09 19.39 -1.35
CA TYR A 134 -27.67 18.00 -1.43
C TYR A 134 -27.11 17.65 -2.81
N LEU A 135 -26.31 16.58 -2.81
CA LEU A 135 -25.79 15.92 -3.99
C LEU A 135 -26.33 14.50 -4.07
N LYS A 136 -26.64 14.04 -5.29
CA LYS A 136 -27.05 12.66 -5.53
C LYS A 136 -26.35 12.13 -6.78
N LEU A 137 -25.61 11.04 -6.61
CA LEU A 137 -24.95 10.33 -7.70
C LEU A 137 -25.68 9.03 -7.97
N ILE A 138 -26.10 8.83 -9.20
CA ILE A 138 -26.73 7.62 -9.71
C ILE A 138 -25.90 7.00 -10.82
N ASN A 139 -25.95 5.68 -10.95
CA ASN A 139 -25.38 5.02 -12.13
C ASN A 139 -26.23 5.37 -13.36
N PRO A 140 -25.68 6.05 -14.38
CA PRO A 140 -26.47 6.48 -15.54
C PRO A 140 -27.01 5.33 -16.42
N GLU A 141 -26.42 4.12 -16.27
CA GLU A 141 -26.84 2.96 -17.07
C GLU A 141 -28.14 2.30 -16.55
N ASN A 142 -28.36 2.30 -15.23
CA ASN A 142 -29.45 1.56 -14.59
C ASN A 142 -30.22 2.35 -13.53
N ASN A 143 -29.87 3.63 -13.27
CA ASN A 143 -30.40 4.50 -12.23
C ASN A 143 -30.21 3.99 -10.79
N GLU A 144 -29.26 3.06 -10.54
CA GLU A 144 -28.90 2.65 -9.19
C GLU A 144 -28.34 3.86 -8.42
N LEU A 145 -28.83 4.07 -7.19
CA LEU A 145 -28.24 5.08 -6.31
C LEU A 145 -26.82 4.62 -5.93
N ILE A 146 -25.84 5.50 -6.16
CA ILE A 146 -24.47 5.29 -5.73
C ILE A 146 -24.22 5.99 -4.39
N PHE A 147 -24.62 7.27 -4.30
CA PHE A 147 -24.39 8.12 -3.15
C PHE A 147 -25.40 9.27 -3.10
N THR A 148 -25.86 9.65 -1.91
CA THR A 148 -26.67 10.87 -1.72
C THR A 148 -26.39 11.52 -0.38
N THR A 149 -26.29 12.85 -0.36
CA THR A 149 -26.23 13.65 0.87
C THR A 149 -27.59 14.20 1.28
N GLU A 150 -28.66 13.79 0.60
CA GLU A 150 -30.03 14.20 0.95
C GLU A 150 -30.40 13.70 2.34
N ASN A 151 -30.87 14.60 3.22
CA ASN A 151 -31.21 14.34 4.61
C ASN A 151 -30.03 13.80 5.47
N THR A 152 -28.80 14.22 5.17
CA THR A 152 -27.63 13.94 6.02
C THR A 152 -27.08 15.23 6.63
N ASP A 153 -26.30 15.06 7.70
CA ASP A 153 -25.65 16.18 8.36
C ASP A 153 -24.46 16.68 7.56
N PHE A 154 -24.33 17.99 7.47
CA PHE A 154 -23.17 18.67 6.91
C PHE A 154 -22.76 19.81 7.84
N LEU A 155 -21.60 19.68 8.46
CA LEU A 155 -21.02 20.70 9.35
C LEU A 155 -19.64 21.08 8.86
N TYR A 156 -19.38 22.37 8.74
CA TYR A 156 -18.10 22.90 8.31
C TYR A 156 -17.71 24.07 9.23
N SER A 157 -16.77 23.82 10.13
CA SER A 157 -16.23 24.80 11.06
C SER A 157 -14.71 24.96 10.91
N ASP A 158 -14.09 25.85 11.72
CA ASP A 158 -12.62 26.07 11.66
C ASP A 158 -11.84 24.81 12.03
N PHE A 159 -12.30 24.01 13.00
CA PHE A 159 -11.60 22.86 13.54
C PHE A 159 -12.38 21.55 13.46
N PHE A 160 -13.44 21.53 12.68
CA PHE A 160 -14.21 20.33 12.47
C PHE A 160 -15.00 20.39 11.17
N ILE A 161 -14.86 19.35 10.36
CA ILE A 161 -15.67 19.15 9.16
C ILE A 161 -16.30 17.77 9.27
N SER A 162 -17.62 17.69 9.10
CA SER A 162 -18.37 16.45 8.94
C SER A 162 -19.16 16.52 7.65
N PHE A 163 -18.96 15.53 6.80
CA PHE A 163 -19.67 15.37 5.53
C PHE A 163 -20.16 13.95 5.41
N ALA A 164 -21.46 13.77 5.35
CA ALA A 164 -22.11 12.49 5.34
C ALA A 164 -22.92 12.24 4.08
N GLY A 165 -23.13 10.97 3.76
CA GLY A 165 -24.02 10.53 2.71
C GLY A 165 -24.45 9.09 2.85
N TYR A 166 -25.52 8.71 2.17
CA TYR A 166 -26.01 7.34 2.10
C TYR A 166 -25.49 6.64 0.86
N ILE A 167 -25.02 5.41 1.03
CA ILE A 167 -24.61 4.47 -0.02
C ILE A 167 -25.45 3.20 0.08
N THR A 168 -25.39 2.33 -0.94
CA THR A 168 -26.30 1.18 -1.06
C THR A 168 -25.83 -0.08 -0.35
N THR A 169 -24.55 -0.21 -0.04
CA THR A 169 -23.98 -1.41 0.58
C THR A 169 -22.90 -1.04 1.60
N ASN A 170 -22.62 -1.92 2.57
CA ASN A 170 -21.48 -1.80 3.48
C ASN A 170 -20.23 -2.54 2.97
N ASP A 171 -20.15 -2.83 1.67
CA ASP A 171 -18.99 -3.43 1.04
C ASP A 171 -17.95 -2.35 0.75
N ILE A 172 -17.28 -1.88 1.82
CA ILE A 172 -16.31 -0.78 1.83
C ILE A 172 -14.93 -1.33 2.16
N TYR A 173 -13.91 -0.86 1.44
CA TYR A 173 -12.52 -1.32 1.50
C TYR A 173 -11.56 -0.13 1.49
N GLY A 174 -10.45 -0.23 2.24
CA GLY A 174 -9.45 0.83 2.34
C GLY A 174 -9.53 1.60 3.65
N PHE A 175 -9.23 2.90 3.64
CA PHE A 175 -9.28 3.83 4.77
C PHE A 175 -8.47 3.38 5.99
N GLY A 176 -7.12 3.46 5.91
CA GLY A 176 -6.19 3.05 6.96
C GLY A 176 -4.95 3.95 7.03
N GLU A 177 -3.92 3.49 7.63
CA GLU A 177 -3.49 2.11 7.91
C GLU A 177 -4.15 1.57 9.19
N ARG A 178 -4.47 0.26 9.19
CA ARG A 178 -5.07 -0.37 10.37
C ARG A 178 -4.93 -1.89 10.41
N ALA A 179 -4.92 -2.45 11.62
CA ALA A 179 -5.09 -3.88 11.86
C ALA A 179 -6.58 -4.24 11.84
N HIS A 180 -7.08 -4.67 10.70
CA HIS A 180 -8.48 -5.03 10.48
C HIS A 180 -8.61 -5.96 9.26
N GLU A 181 -9.72 -6.68 9.17
CA GLU A 181 -10.09 -7.37 7.93
C GLU A 181 -10.20 -6.36 6.78
N LEU A 182 -9.95 -6.80 5.54
CA LEU A 182 -9.95 -5.89 4.40
C LEU A 182 -11.30 -5.19 4.18
N LYS A 183 -12.41 -5.91 4.37
CA LYS A 183 -13.76 -5.33 4.40
C LYS A 183 -14.01 -4.66 5.74
N LEU A 184 -14.40 -3.39 5.74
CA LEU A 184 -14.55 -2.61 6.96
C LEU A 184 -15.81 -2.99 7.78
N GLY A 185 -16.98 -3.03 7.15
CA GLY A 185 -18.25 -3.18 7.88
C GLY A 185 -18.65 -1.95 8.69
N ASP A 186 -19.58 -2.11 9.65
CA ASP A 186 -20.02 -1.02 10.51
C ASP A 186 -18.96 -0.69 11.57
N GLY A 187 -18.64 0.61 11.74
CA GLY A 187 -17.64 1.04 12.72
C GLY A 187 -17.19 2.47 12.56
N LYS A 188 -16.23 2.85 13.40
CA LYS A 188 -15.50 4.10 13.33
C LYS A 188 -14.03 3.81 13.02
N PHE A 189 -13.53 4.31 11.93
CA PHE A 189 -12.24 3.99 11.35
C PHE A 189 -11.35 5.23 11.38
N THR A 190 -10.49 5.30 12.40
CA THR A 190 -9.58 6.42 12.61
C THR A 190 -8.38 6.33 11.69
N MET A 191 -7.95 7.47 11.17
CA MET A 191 -6.74 7.63 10.36
C MET A 191 -5.91 8.79 10.87
N TRP A 192 -4.72 8.45 11.34
CA TRP A 192 -3.71 9.36 11.86
C TRP A 192 -2.37 8.64 11.89
N PRO A 193 -1.23 9.27 11.54
CA PRO A 193 0.07 8.63 11.71
C PRO A 193 0.35 8.48 13.20
N ASN A 194 0.01 7.30 13.73
CA ASN A 194 0.12 6.99 15.14
C ASN A 194 1.50 6.41 15.45
N ASP A 195 2.17 6.96 16.44
CA ASP A 195 3.38 6.37 16.97
C ASP A 195 3.05 5.09 17.74
N THR A 196 3.10 3.97 17.02
CA THR A 196 2.91 2.63 17.55
C THR A 196 4.01 1.71 17.05
N ASN A 197 4.34 0.67 17.82
CA ASN A 197 5.40 -0.26 17.41
C ASN A 197 4.96 -1.13 16.25
N GLY A 198 3.67 -1.43 16.09
CA GLY A 198 3.18 -2.30 15.04
C GLY A 198 1.67 -2.46 15.10
N LEU A 199 1.16 -3.38 14.30
CA LEU A 199 -0.27 -3.70 14.27
C LEU A 199 -0.64 -4.54 15.49
N HIS A 200 -1.45 -3.99 16.39
CA HIS A 200 -1.95 -4.69 17.56
C HIS A 200 -3.39 -5.15 17.37
N GLU A 201 -3.76 -6.24 18.05
CA GLU A 201 -5.13 -6.68 18.10
C GLU A 201 -5.99 -5.62 18.81
N ASP A 202 -6.95 -5.05 18.12
CA ASP A 202 -7.96 -4.19 18.69
C ASP A 202 -9.30 -4.93 18.73
N LEU A 203 -9.82 -5.13 19.92
CA LEU A 203 -11.11 -5.77 20.15
C LEU A 203 -12.30 -4.85 19.83
N GLY A 204 -12.05 -3.63 19.36
CA GLY A 204 -13.10 -2.69 18.96
C GLY A 204 -13.51 -2.81 17.49
N ASN A 205 -14.62 -2.19 17.14
CA ASN A 205 -15.25 -2.30 15.81
C ASN A 205 -14.53 -1.54 14.68
N GLY A 206 -13.35 -0.95 14.89
CA GLY A 206 -12.64 -0.15 13.89
C GLY A 206 -11.23 -0.63 13.59
N GLY A 207 -10.75 -1.66 14.29
CA GLY A 207 -9.36 -2.08 14.23
C GLY A 207 -8.39 -1.04 14.84
N TYR A 208 -7.14 -1.44 15.01
CA TYR A 208 -6.10 -0.59 15.58
C TYR A 208 -5.55 0.38 14.51
N ASN A 209 -5.61 1.70 14.78
CA ASN A 209 -5.01 2.71 13.90
C ASN A 209 -3.48 2.65 13.99
N ALA A 210 -2.83 2.46 12.86
CA ALA A 210 -1.39 2.26 12.75
C ALA A 210 -0.62 3.53 12.32
N MET A 211 0.54 3.35 11.67
CA MET A 211 1.50 4.43 11.43
C MET A 211 1.19 5.28 10.20
N GLY A 212 0.34 4.79 9.31
CA GLY A 212 -0.02 5.47 8.05
C GLY A 212 -1.35 6.22 8.09
N ILE A 213 -1.53 7.12 7.11
CA ILE A 213 -2.79 7.83 6.87
C ILE A 213 -3.16 7.78 5.38
N HIS A 214 -4.19 7.01 5.06
CA HIS A 214 -4.64 6.75 3.69
C HIS A 214 -6.15 6.91 3.57
N PRO A 215 -6.67 8.14 3.43
CA PRO A 215 -8.09 8.42 3.31
C PRO A 215 -8.58 8.14 1.88
N LEU A 216 -8.38 6.93 1.43
CA LEU A 216 -8.82 6.45 0.14
C LEU A 216 -9.26 4.98 0.21
N GLY A 217 -10.11 4.60 -0.73
CA GLY A 217 -10.64 3.26 -0.81
C GLY A 217 -11.68 3.14 -1.92
N PHE A 218 -12.49 2.12 -1.85
CA PHE A 218 -13.63 1.96 -2.75
C PHE A 218 -14.78 1.24 -2.04
N HIS A 219 -16.00 1.44 -2.55
CA HIS A 219 -17.13 0.61 -2.19
C HIS A 219 -17.70 -0.12 -3.40
N LYS A 220 -18.25 -1.33 -3.17
CA LYS A 220 -18.92 -2.12 -4.19
C LYS A 220 -20.42 -1.90 -4.11
N THR A 221 -21.07 -1.54 -5.22
CA THR A 221 -22.53 -1.40 -5.27
C THR A 221 -23.25 -2.73 -5.41
N SER A 222 -24.56 -2.74 -5.23
CA SER A 222 -25.40 -3.93 -5.40
C SER A 222 -25.35 -4.52 -6.81
N GLN A 223 -25.01 -3.72 -7.81
CA GLN A 223 -24.87 -4.09 -9.22
C GLN A 223 -23.43 -4.35 -9.66
N ASN A 224 -22.53 -4.61 -8.70
CA ASN A 224 -21.11 -4.88 -8.95
C ASN A 224 -20.34 -3.75 -9.66
N LYS A 225 -20.73 -2.48 -9.49
CA LYS A 225 -19.86 -1.35 -9.80
C LYS A 225 -18.95 -1.07 -8.61
N PHE A 226 -17.76 -0.57 -8.88
CA PHE A 226 -16.74 -0.23 -7.89
C PHE A 226 -16.51 1.28 -7.88
N ILE A 227 -16.89 1.90 -6.79
CA ILE A 227 -16.84 3.36 -6.64
C ILE A 227 -15.55 3.71 -5.91
N GLY A 228 -14.58 4.21 -6.65
CA GLY A 228 -13.34 4.72 -6.06
C GLY A 228 -13.59 6.02 -5.31
N LEU A 229 -13.06 6.10 -4.10
CA LEU A 229 -13.18 7.23 -3.18
C LEU A 229 -11.79 7.70 -2.76
N LEU A 230 -11.50 8.97 -2.95
CA LEU A 230 -10.30 9.63 -2.44
C LEU A 230 -10.72 10.92 -1.73
N PHE A 231 -10.39 11.03 -0.44
CA PHE A 231 -10.54 12.26 0.34
C PHE A 231 -9.16 12.89 0.49
N ASN A 232 -8.85 13.91 -0.31
CA ASN A 232 -7.54 14.56 -0.31
C ASN A 232 -7.37 15.49 0.91
N ASN A 233 -7.53 14.92 2.08
CA ASN A 233 -7.36 15.56 3.37
C ASN A 233 -6.58 14.64 4.30
N ILE A 234 -5.45 15.08 4.83
CA ILE A 234 -4.55 14.30 5.67
C ILE A 234 -4.50 14.77 7.13
N ASN A 235 -5.38 15.69 7.54
CA ASN A 235 -5.58 15.95 8.96
C ASN A 235 -6.13 14.69 9.64
N ALA A 236 -5.95 14.57 10.95
CA ALA A 236 -6.54 13.48 11.72
C ALA A 236 -8.04 13.36 11.45
N GLN A 237 -8.52 12.16 11.19
CA GLN A 237 -9.88 11.97 10.67
C GLN A 237 -10.46 10.60 11.05
N ASP A 238 -11.78 10.51 11.03
CA ASP A 238 -12.53 9.27 11.16
C ASP A 238 -13.44 9.06 9.95
N ILE A 239 -13.52 7.83 9.47
CA ILE A 239 -14.62 7.36 8.63
C ILE A 239 -15.59 6.61 9.53
N PHE A 240 -16.85 7.01 9.48
CA PHE A 240 -17.92 6.36 10.23
C PHE A 240 -18.87 5.66 9.27
N ILE A 241 -19.11 4.36 9.51
CA ILE A 241 -19.96 3.51 8.68
C ILE A 241 -21.03 2.93 9.58
N LYS A 242 -22.30 3.08 9.22
CA LYS A 242 -23.42 2.54 9.98
C LYS A 242 -24.55 2.07 9.07
N SER A 243 -24.94 0.83 9.23
CA SER A 243 -26.09 0.22 8.56
C SER A 243 -27.36 0.35 9.38
N GLY A 244 -28.52 0.20 8.74
CA GLY A 244 -29.82 0.03 9.42
C GLY A 244 -30.44 1.32 9.93
N TYR A 245 -30.31 2.45 9.23
CA TYR A 245 -31.06 3.65 9.53
C TYR A 245 -32.54 3.48 9.15
N GLU A 246 -33.46 3.76 10.11
CA GLU A 246 -34.91 3.58 9.94
C GLU A 246 -35.51 4.42 8.81
N GLU A 247 -34.93 5.59 8.51
CA GLU A 247 -35.42 6.52 7.46
C GLU A 247 -35.05 6.07 6.04
N TYR A 248 -34.04 5.19 5.89
CA TYR A 248 -33.58 4.66 4.62
C TYR A 248 -33.34 3.14 4.75
N GLU A 249 -34.42 2.38 4.78
CA GLU A 249 -34.38 0.90 4.76
C GLU A 249 -33.44 0.45 3.61
N ASN A 250 -32.37 -0.26 3.94
CA ASN A 250 -31.33 -0.77 3.03
C ASN A 250 -30.21 0.20 2.58
N HIS A 251 -30.01 1.33 3.24
CA HIS A 251 -28.89 2.21 3.00
C HIS A 251 -27.89 2.20 4.18
N VAL A 252 -26.64 2.53 3.84
CA VAL A 252 -25.54 2.63 4.80
C VAL A 252 -25.09 4.08 4.87
N LEU A 253 -25.00 4.63 6.07
CA LEU A 253 -24.40 5.95 6.28
C LEU A 253 -22.89 5.81 6.17
N LEU A 254 -22.26 6.62 5.32
CA LEU A 254 -20.83 6.87 5.23
C LEU A 254 -20.60 8.33 5.59
N GLU A 255 -19.88 8.57 6.69
CA GLU A 255 -19.57 9.92 7.15
C GLU A 255 -18.05 10.08 7.32
N HIS A 256 -17.51 11.15 6.75
CA HIS A 256 -16.14 11.59 6.93
C HIS A 256 -16.09 12.74 7.93
N ARG A 257 -15.29 12.60 8.99
CA ARG A 257 -15.04 13.60 10.04
C ARG A 257 -13.56 13.94 10.09
N THR A 258 -13.21 15.22 10.04
CA THR A 258 -11.83 15.68 10.12
C THR A 258 -11.69 16.94 10.96
N ILE A 259 -10.52 17.16 11.54
CA ILE A 259 -10.22 18.30 12.42
C ILE A 259 -9.73 19.55 11.69
N GLY A 260 -9.67 19.53 10.36
CA GLY A 260 -9.16 20.67 9.59
C GLY A 260 -9.16 20.44 8.10
N GLY A 261 -8.44 21.28 7.39
CA GLY A 261 -8.34 21.18 5.94
C GLY A 261 -9.60 21.65 5.21
N VAL A 262 -9.88 21.05 4.06
CA VAL A 262 -11.00 21.33 3.17
C VAL A 262 -11.69 20.04 2.74
N ILE A 263 -12.87 20.13 2.14
CA ILE A 263 -13.45 19.03 1.38
C ILE A 263 -12.85 19.08 -0.02
N ASP A 264 -12.11 18.05 -0.36
CA ASP A 264 -11.43 17.85 -1.64
C ASP A 264 -11.53 16.36 -1.99
N TYR A 265 -12.66 15.97 -2.61
CA TYR A 265 -13.04 14.58 -2.83
C TYR A 265 -13.08 14.22 -4.29
N PHE A 266 -12.51 13.06 -4.61
CA PHE A 266 -12.59 12.48 -5.93
C PHE A 266 -13.39 11.17 -5.86
N ILE A 267 -14.32 11.02 -6.81
CA ILE A 267 -15.19 9.85 -6.95
C ILE A 267 -15.08 9.32 -8.37
N THR A 268 -14.94 8.00 -8.52
CA THR A 268 -14.88 7.34 -9.83
C THR A 268 -15.84 6.15 -9.87
N ILE A 269 -16.38 5.84 -11.04
CA ILE A 269 -17.26 4.68 -11.27
C ILE A 269 -16.51 3.70 -12.17
N ASN A 270 -16.36 2.46 -11.74
CA ASN A 270 -15.51 1.46 -12.37
C ASN A 270 -16.20 0.09 -12.40
N ASP A 271 -15.74 -0.80 -13.29
CA ASP A 271 -16.32 -2.13 -13.50
C ASP A 271 -15.64 -3.24 -12.70
N SER A 272 -14.47 -2.96 -12.14
CA SER A 272 -13.71 -3.91 -11.33
C SER A 272 -12.96 -3.23 -10.18
N PRO A 273 -12.52 -3.99 -9.14
CA PRO A 273 -11.65 -3.45 -8.10
C PRO A 273 -10.34 -2.87 -8.67
N ASP A 274 -9.70 -3.58 -9.58
CA ASP A 274 -8.43 -3.15 -10.21
C ASP A 274 -8.60 -1.81 -10.97
N GLU A 275 -9.69 -1.62 -11.70
CA GLU A 275 -9.99 -0.35 -12.37
C GLU A 275 -10.24 0.80 -11.39
N ALA A 276 -10.88 0.51 -10.24
CA ALA A 276 -11.06 1.49 -9.18
C ALA A 276 -9.71 1.94 -8.61
N LEU A 277 -8.80 0.99 -8.39
CA LEU A 277 -7.44 1.30 -7.93
C LEU A 277 -6.65 2.09 -8.98
N ILE A 278 -6.66 1.69 -10.25
CA ILE A 278 -6.03 2.44 -11.34
C ILE A 278 -6.53 3.87 -11.37
N SER A 279 -7.85 4.07 -11.24
CA SER A 279 -8.47 5.40 -11.26
C SER A 279 -8.01 6.29 -10.10
N ILE A 280 -7.91 5.73 -8.89
CA ILE A 280 -7.38 6.44 -7.72
C ILE A 280 -5.88 6.72 -7.88
N HIS A 281 -5.12 5.71 -8.32
CA HIS A 281 -3.67 5.86 -8.50
C HIS A 281 -3.33 6.80 -9.66
N ASP A 282 -4.18 6.96 -10.66
CA ASP A 282 -4.04 8.05 -11.65
C ASP A 282 -3.94 9.42 -10.96
N ILE A 283 -4.79 9.65 -9.95
CA ILE A 283 -4.87 10.94 -9.24
C ILE A 283 -3.64 11.14 -8.33
N ILE A 284 -3.34 10.17 -7.47
CA ILE A 284 -2.26 10.26 -6.50
C ILE A 284 -0.87 9.91 -7.07
N GLY A 285 -0.82 9.36 -8.27
CA GLY A 285 0.37 8.88 -8.97
C GLY A 285 0.64 7.40 -8.73
N HIS A 286 1.05 6.73 -9.81
CA HIS A 286 1.41 5.32 -9.78
C HIS A 286 2.72 5.07 -9.02
N PRO A 287 2.90 3.89 -8.41
CA PRO A 287 4.06 3.60 -7.58
C PRO A 287 5.37 3.52 -8.37
N LEU A 288 6.47 3.71 -7.65
CA LEU A 288 7.82 3.54 -8.15
C LEU A 288 8.09 2.10 -8.57
N ILE A 289 8.81 1.90 -9.69
CA ILE A 289 9.29 0.56 -10.07
C ILE A 289 10.38 0.12 -9.08
N PRO A 290 10.26 -1.04 -8.41
CA PRO A 290 11.29 -1.52 -7.52
C PRO A 290 12.57 -1.92 -8.28
N PRO A 291 13.76 -1.75 -7.69
CA PRO A 291 14.96 -2.38 -8.19
C PRO A 291 14.79 -3.90 -8.24
N TYR A 292 15.27 -4.56 -9.29
CA TYR A 292 15.05 -6.01 -9.46
C TYR A 292 15.54 -6.85 -8.27
N TRP A 293 16.69 -6.48 -7.67
CA TRP A 293 17.25 -7.16 -6.51
C TRP A 293 16.36 -7.11 -5.26
N SER A 294 15.58 -6.04 -5.11
CA SER A 294 14.73 -5.86 -3.93
C SER A 294 13.55 -6.83 -3.85
N LEU A 295 13.24 -7.52 -4.95
CA LEU A 295 12.23 -8.58 -5.00
C LEU A 295 12.72 -9.91 -4.41
N GLY A 296 14.03 -10.05 -4.17
CA GLY A 296 14.62 -11.18 -3.51
C GLY A 296 14.26 -11.26 -2.01
N PHE A 297 15.00 -12.07 -1.27
CA PHE A 297 14.78 -12.22 0.16
C PHE A 297 15.73 -11.32 0.95
N HIS A 298 15.24 -10.78 2.08
CA HIS A 298 15.93 -9.86 2.96
C HIS A 298 16.04 -10.44 4.36
N GLN A 299 17.18 -10.21 5.03
CA GLN A 299 17.39 -10.61 6.42
C GLN A 299 17.79 -9.42 7.26
N CYS A 300 17.08 -9.23 8.37
CA CYS A 300 17.34 -8.22 9.38
C CYS A 300 17.21 -8.82 10.78
N ARG A 301 17.79 -8.15 11.76
CA ARG A 301 17.52 -8.34 13.17
C ARG A 301 17.98 -7.14 13.98
N TRP A 302 17.14 -6.65 14.87
CA TRP A 302 17.60 -5.86 15.99
C TRP A 302 18.33 -6.79 16.97
N GLY A 303 19.66 -6.63 17.08
CA GLY A 303 20.49 -7.51 17.90
C GLY A 303 21.58 -8.28 17.13
N TYR A 304 21.92 -7.85 15.91
CA TYR A 304 23.25 -8.13 15.36
C TYR A 304 24.21 -7.13 15.98
N HIS A 305 24.91 -7.55 17.05
CA HIS A 305 25.71 -6.65 17.88
C HIS A 305 27.08 -6.30 17.30
N SER A 306 27.45 -6.87 16.17
CA SER A 306 28.73 -6.59 15.52
C SER A 306 28.69 -6.87 14.01
N ALA A 307 29.62 -6.28 13.26
CA ALA A 307 29.85 -6.63 11.87
C ALA A 307 30.12 -8.13 11.67
N LYS A 308 30.72 -8.79 12.66
CA LYS A 308 30.95 -10.25 12.66
C LYS A 308 29.64 -11.03 12.70
N ASP A 309 28.62 -10.56 13.42
CA ASP A 309 27.34 -11.25 13.48
C ASP A 309 26.67 -11.22 12.11
N ILE A 310 26.65 -10.08 11.44
CA ILE A 310 26.10 -9.95 10.08
C ILE A 310 26.90 -10.81 9.09
N ARG A 311 28.23 -10.88 9.23
CA ARG A 311 29.08 -11.77 8.43
C ARG A 311 28.71 -13.24 8.64
N ASN A 312 28.52 -13.67 9.88
CA ASN A 312 28.08 -15.04 10.19
C ASN A 312 26.72 -15.36 9.55
N VAL A 313 25.79 -14.40 9.54
CA VAL A 313 24.49 -14.57 8.87
C VAL A 313 24.69 -14.79 7.37
N TYR A 314 25.45 -13.94 6.70
CA TYR A 314 25.80 -14.08 5.30
C TYR A 314 26.41 -15.44 4.97
N GLU A 315 27.45 -15.85 5.72
CA GLU A 315 28.13 -17.12 5.52
C GLU A 315 27.19 -18.32 5.72
N ASN A 316 26.27 -18.26 6.68
CA ASN A 316 25.29 -19.32 6.92
C ASN A 316 24.25 -19.41 5.79
N TYR A 317 23.74 -18.29 5.26
CA TYR A 317 22.83 -18.34 4.10
C TYR A 317 23.50 -19.07 2.92
N VAL A 318 24.77 -18.79 2.65
CA VAL A 318 25.55 -19.48 1.61
C VAL A 318 25.76 -20.96 1.93
N ALA A 319 26.20 -21.29 3.16
CA ALA A 319 26.48 -22.66 3.60
C ALA A 319 25.24 -23.57 3.65
N TYR A 320 24.07 -22.99 3.88
CA TYR A 320 22.80 -23.71 3.91
C TYR A 320 22.06 -23.66 2.56
N GLU A 321 22.67 -23.00 1.56
CA GLU A 321 22.09 -22.86 0.22
C GLU A 321 20.67 -22.24 0.23
N LEU A 322 20.51 -21.16 0.98
CA LEU A 322 19.30 -20.36 1.03
C LEU A 322 19.48 -19.11 0.18
N PRO A 323 18.65 -18.85 -0.82
CA PRO A 323 18.70 -17.61 -1.60
C PRO A 323 18.44 -16.37 -0.75
N ILE A 324 19.23 -15.32 -0.97
CA ILE A 324 19.09 -14.03 -0.29
C ILE A 324 19.69 -12.92 -1.15
N ASP A 325 19.16 -11.71 -1.07
CA ASP A 325 19.71 -10.55 -1.77
C ASP A 325 20.29 -9.50 -0.83
N THR A 326 19.69 -9.31 0.36
CA THR A 326 19.95 -8.11 1.16
C THR A 326 20.13 -8.41 2.65
N PHE A 327 21.15 -7.82 3.23
CA PHE A 327 21.40 -7.79 4.67
C PHE A 327 21.16 -6.38 5.21
N TRP A 328 20.66 -6.28 6.44
CA TRP A 328 20.25 -5.02 7.04
C TRP A 328 20.99 -4.76 8.33
N GLY A 329 21.24 -3.49 8.64
CA GLY A 329 21.71 -3.01 9.92
C GLY A 329 20.61 -2.22 10.64
N ASP A 330 20.24 -2.69 11.82
CA ASP A 330 19.32 -2.03 12.73
C ASP A 330 20.07 -1.00 13.61
N ILE A 331 19.42 -0.39 14.60
CA ILE A 331 19.99 0.68 15.45
C ILE A 331 21.28 0.28 16.16
N ASP A 332 21.60 -1.01 16.29
CA ASP A 332 22.87 -1.53 16.80
C ASP A 332 24.10 -0.98 16.06
N ILE A 333 23.96 -0.71 14.75
CA ILE A 333 25.09 -0.19 13.95
C ILE A 333 25.40 1.27 14.23
N LEU A 334 24.47 2.01 14.89
CA LEU A 334 24.59 3.42 15.17
C LEU A 334 25.41 3.68 16.44
N HIS A 335 26.22 4.72 16.43
CA HIS A 335 26.93 5.16 17.61
C HIS A 335 25.99 5.85 18.61
N ASP A 336 25.74 5.23 19.77
CA ASP A 336 24.78 5.69 20.79
C ASP A 336 23.39 5.98 20.18
N TYR A 337 22.94 5.16 19.25
CA TYR A 337 21.68 5.29 18.52
C TYR A 337 21.51 6.61 17.73
N ARG A 338 22.60 7.32 17.45
CA ARG A 338 22.59 8.57 16.66
C ARG A 338 22.51 8.26 15.17
N ILE A 339 21.51 8.81 14.52
CA ILE A 339 21.32 8.63 13.08
C ILE A 339 22.53 9.15 12.27
N PHE A 340 22.77 8.54 11.13
CA PHE A 340 23.89 8.83 10.22
C PHE A 340 25.30 8.66 10.83
N THR A 341 25.42 7.85 11.89
CA THR A 341 26.70 7.51 12.52
C THR A 341 26.99 6.01 12.42
N LEU A 342 28.22 5.62 12.71
CA LEU A 342 28.63 4.23 12.82
C LEU A 342 29.23 3.97 14.21
N ASN A 343 28.79 2.89 14.87
CA ASN A 343 29.43 2.36 16.06
C ASN A 343 30.81 1.77 15.70
N ALA A 344 31.84 2.60 15.82
CA ALA A 344 33.19 2.22 15.42
C ALA A 344 33.85 1.17 16.35
N THR A 345 33.23 0.84 17.48
CA THR A 345 33.74 -0.21 18.40
C THR A 345 33.37 -1.59 17.88
N ASP A 346 32.11 -1.83 17.65
CA ASP A 346 31.60 -3.18 17.31
C ASP A 346 31.42 -3.37 15.80
N PHE A 347 31.26 -2.27 15.07
CA PHE A 347 31.01 -2.26 13.62
C PHE A 347 32.15 -1.64 12.80
N SER A 348 33.37 -1.54 13.35
CA SER A 348 34.55 -1.01 12.64
C SER A 348 34.84 -1.76 11.34
N ASP A 349 34.50 -3.06 11.23
CA ASP A 349 34.69 -3.88 10.02
C ASP A 349 33.46 -3.84 9.07
N LEU A 350 32.38 -3.14 9.41
CA LEU A 350 31.18 -3.10 8.57
C LEU A 350 31.45 -2.56 7.15
N PRO A 351 32.26 -1.50 6.95
CA PRO A 351 32.59 -1.05 5.60
C PRO A 351 33.29 -2.11 4.74
N ASN A 352 34.18 -2.92 5.34
CA ASN A 352 34.82 -4.03 4.64
C ASN A 352 33.84 -5.16 4.33
N LEU A 353 32.96 -5.48 5.27
CA LEU A 353 31.89 -6.46 5.04
C LEU A 353 30.98 -6.03 3.89
N ILE A 354 30.55 -4.76 3.86
CA ILE A 354 29.72 -4.25 2.76
C ILE A 354 30.45 -4.35 1.42
N TYR A 355 31.74 -4.02 1.39
CA TYR A 355 32.55 -4.21 0.19
C TYR A 355 32.55 -5.68 -0.28
N GLU A 356 32.70 -6.64 0.65
CA GLU A 356 32.66 -8.08 0.34
C GLU A 356 31.26 -8.51 -0.15
N LEU A 357 30.20 -8.04 0.47
CA LEU A 357 28.82 -8.27 0.04
C LEU A 357 28.62 -7.78 -1.41
N HIS A 358 29.09 -6.58 -1.72
CA HIS A 358 29.00 -6.02 -3.07
C HIS A 358 29.79 -6.83 -4.11
N GLN A 359 30.97 -7.35 -3.76
CA GLN A 359 31.74 -8.22 -4.66
C GLN A 359 30.98 -9.52 -5.01
N ASN A 360 30.11 -9.97 -4.12
CA ASN A 360 29.27 -11.15 -4.30
C ASN A 360 27.83 -10.80 -4.74
N ASN A 361 27.59 -9.52 -5.12
CA ASN A 361 26.31 -8.98 -5.59
C ASN A 361 25.18 -9.03 -4.57
N TYR A 362 25.48 -9.02 -3.28
CA TYR A 362 24.52 -8.78 -2.21
C TYR A 362 24.41 -7.27 -1.92
N LYS A 363 23.36 -6.89 -1.17
CA LYS A 363 23.01 -5.54 -0.83
C LYS A 363 23.03 -5.31 0.66
N PHE A 364 23.21 -4.06 1.07
CA PHE A 364 23.17 -3.65 2.47
C PHE A 364 22.28 -2.42 2.65
N ILE A 365 21.39 -2.45 3.65
CA ILE A 365 20.46 -1.38 3.99
C ILE A 365 20.58 -1.05 5.48
N PRO A 366 20.96 0.19 5.84
CA PRO A 366 20.94 0.67 7.22
C PRO A 366 19.59 1.28 7.58
N ILE A 367 19.25 1.24 8.88
CA ILE A 367 18.17 2.02 9.47
C ILE A 367 18.56 3.49 9.61
N VAL A 368 17.60 4.37 9.44
CA VAL A 368 17.67 5.80 9.74
C VAL A 368 16.35 6.23 10.38
N ASP A 369 16.42 6.68 11.63
CA ASP A 369 15.30 7.33 12.31
C ASP A 369 15.23 8.82 11.93
N ILE A 370 14.19 9.51 12.41
CA ILE A 370 13.99 10.92 12.04
C ILE A 370 14.64 11.92 13.03
N GLY A 371 14.98 11.51 14.26
CA GLY A 371 15.40 12.41 15.33
C GLY A 371 16.90 12.61 15.45
N PHE A 372 17.39 13.87 15.40
CA PHE A 372 18.77 14.22 15.70
C PHE A 372 18.99 14.42 17.22
N PRO A 373 20.03 13.85 17.83
CA PRO A 373 20.27 13.98 19.27
C PRO A 373 20.63 15.42 19.64
N MET A 374 20.11 15.92 20.75
CA MET A 374 20.50 17.25 21.29
C MET A 374 21.85 17.18 22.04
N LYS A 375 22.92 16.94 21.28
CA LYS A 375 24.29 16.82 21.82
C LYS A 375 25.25 17.73 21.07
N GLU A 376 26.02 18.53 21.78
CA GLU A 376 26.99 19.47 21.17
C GLU A 376 28.17 18.75 20.49
N GLU A 377 28.38 17.45 20.75
CA GLU A 377 29.34 16.61 20.04
C GLU A 377 28.78 15.99 18.76
N ASP A 378 27.50 16.17 18.49
CA ASP A 378 26.89 15.71 17.25
C ASP A 378 26.97 16.79 16.17
N GLU A 379 27.69 16.50 15.09
CA GLU A 379 27.94 17.45 13.99
C GLU A 379 26.64 17.96 13.38
N PHE A 380 25.70 17.04 13.13
CA PHE A 380 24.45 17.37 12.43
C PHE A 380 23.54 18.23 13.33
N TYR A 381 23.47 17.95 14.63
CA TYR A 381 22.76 18.81 15.59
C TYR A 381 23.35 20.23 15.62
N VAL A 382 24.66 20.33 15.69
CA VAL A 382 25.35 21.64 15.75
C VAL A 382 25.11 22.45 14.46
N ILE A 383 25.18 21.80 13.31
CA ILE A 383 24.87 22.43 12.00
C ILE A 383 23.40 22.86 11.97
N GLY A 384 22.48 21.97 12.29
CA GLY A 384 21.03 22.22 12.25
C GLY A 384 20.61 23.36 13.20
N LYS A 385 21.14 23.38 14.40
CA LYS A 385 20.93 24.49 15.36
C LYS A 385 21.42 25.83 14.81
N LYS A 386 22.61 25.84 14.20
CA LYS A 386 23.20 27.04 13.61
C LYS A 386 22.43 27.56 12.39
N THR A 387 21.89 26.64 11.58
CA THR A 387 21.17 26.97 10.36
C THR A 387 19.67 27.11 10.56
N ASN A 388 19.17 26.92 11.80
CA ASN A 388 17.75 26.94 12.12
C ASN A 388 16.94 25.86 11.36
N ALA A 389 17.44 24.62 11.35
CA ALA A 389 16.93 23.51 10.54
C ALA A 389 15.87 22.65 11.24
N PHE A 390 15.48 22.96 12.48
CA PHE A 390 14.60 22.11 13.28
C PHE A 390 13.22 22.73 13.50
N ILE A 391 12.20 21.89 13.64
CA ILE A 391 10.84 22.24 14.04
C ILE A 391 10.86 23.00 15.38
N LYS A 392 9.99 23.99 15.52
CA LYS A 392 9.93 24.84 16.72
C LYS A 392 8.71 24.54 17.58
N SER A 393 8.87 24.68 18.88
CA SER A 393 7.76 24.79 19.82
C SER A 393 7.10 26.16 19.71
N ASN A 394 5.78 26.22 19.60
CA ASN A 394 5.06 27.49 19.59
C ASN A 394 5.07 28.18 20.93
N TYR A 395 5.27 27.44 22.03
CA TYR A 395 5.36 28.02 23.38
C TYR A 395 6.70 28.69 23.64
N THR A 396 7.78 27.92 23.47
CA THR A 396 9.13 28.40 23.86
C THR A 396 9.81 29.14 22.72
N LYS A 397 9.34 29.01 21.49
CA LYS A 397 9.99 29.51 20.25
C LYS A 397 11.41 28.96 20.05
N THR A 398 11.75 27.88 20.73
CA THR A 398 13.01 27.13 20.58
C THR A 398 12.77 25.85 19.79
N ASP A 399 13.82 25.08 19.52
CA ASP A 399 13.71 23.78 18.87
C ASP A 399 12.79 22.88 19.66
N LEU A 400 11.82 22.23 19.00
CA LEU A 400 10.93 21.28 19.64
C LEU A 400 11.73 20.04 20.00
N MET A 401 11.76 19.73 21.29
CA MET A 401 12.47 18.59 21.84
C MET A 401 11.51 17.42 22.13
N SER A 402 11.97 16.22 21.86
CA SER A 402 11.32 15.00 22.30
C SER A 402 12.36 13.94 22.70
N HIS A 403 11.92 12.75 23.09
CA HIS A 403 12.77 11.63 23.44
C HIS A 403 12.54 10.48 22.45
N VAL A 404 13.62 10.04 21.81
CA VAL A 404 13.69 8.84 20.96
C VAL A 404 14.96 8.06 21.32
N TRP A 405 15.40 7.10 20.51
CA TRP A 405 16.52 6.22 20.84
C TRP A 405 17.80 6.91 21.36
N PRO A 406 18.28 8.02 20.77
CA PRO A 406 19.47 8.70 21.29
C PRO A 406 19.22 9.53 22.56
N GLY A 407 18.02 9.48 23.15
CA GLY A 407 17.57 10.32 24.26
C GLY A 407 16.91 11.59 23.76
N ARG A 408 17.29 12.76 24.32
CA ARG A 408 16.76 14.05 23.86
C ARG A 408 17.10 14.30 22.41
N ALA A 409 16.09 14.55 21.57
CA ALA A 409 16.23 14.73 20.14
C ALA A 409 15.38 15.89 19.62
N VAL A 410 15.77 16.42 18.47
CA VAL A 410 15.06 17.43 17.68
C VAL A 410 14.77 16.88 16.30
N PHE A 411 13.76 17.43 15.62
CA PHE A 411 13.28 16.93 14.35
C PHE A 411 13.57 17.92 13.22
N PRO A 412 14.10 17.47 12.06
CA PRO A 412 14.34 18.35 10.93
C PRO A 412 13.04 18.97 10.43
N ASP A 413 13.12 20.23 10.07
CA ASP A 413 12.03 20.96 9.44
C ASP A 413 12.09 20.80 7.92
N PHE A 414 11.44 19.77 7.41
CA PHE A 414 11.42 19.47 5.97
C PHE A 414 10.62 20.46 5.13
N PHE A 415 9.97 21.46 5.76
CA PHE A 415 9.25 22.51 5.06
C PHE A 415 10.15 23.75 4.81
N CYS A 416 11.39 23.73 5.27
CA CYS A 416 12.36 24.78 5.02
C CYS A 416 13.65 24.23 4.39
N ASN A 417 14.30 25.07 3.59
CA ASN A 417 15.54 24.70 2.88
C ASN A 417 16.64 24.22 3.83
N SER A 418 16.78 24.82 5.02
CA SER A 418 17.84 24.45 5.96
C SER A 418 17.65 23.03 6.52
N GLY A 419 16.42 22.60 6.77
CA GLY A 419 16.13 21.21 7.17
C GLY A 419 16.37 20.23 6.04
N ILE A 420 15.96 20.56 4.83
CA ILE A 420 16.19 19.75 3.60
C ILE A 420 17.69 19.57 3.37
N GLU A 421 18.48 20.65 3.38
CA GLU A 421 19.93 20.61 3.15
C GLU A 421 20.66 19.86 4.26
N LEU A 422 20.23 19.98 5.52
CA LEU A 422 20.78 19.21 6.62
C LEU A 422 20.63 17.71 6.39
N TRP A 423 19.42 17.27 5.99
CA TRP A 423 19.14 15.86 5.73
C TRP A 423 19.96 15.30 4.58
N LYS A 424 20.02 16.03 3.46
CA LYS A 424 20.85 15.66 2.30
C LYS A 424 22.32 15.55 2.67
N TYR A 425 22.85 16.53 3.39
CA TYR A 425 24.24 16.53 3.85
C TYR A 425 24.54 15.33 4.75
N ALA A 426 23.67 15.04 5.71
CA ALA A 426 23.84 13.91 6.60
C ALA A 426 23.82 12.56 5.85
N MET A 427 22.93 12.38 4.89
CA MET A 427 22.91 11.18 4.02
C MET A 427 24.20 11.02 3.22
N GLU A 428 24.71 12.09 2.63
CA GLU A 428 25.96 12.06 1.85
C GLU A 428 27.14 11.70 2.73
N LYS A 429 27.25 12.28 3.93
CA LYS A 429 28.29 11.96 4.90
C LYS A 429 28.20 10.52 5.39
N TYR A 430 27.01 10.02 5.62
CA TYR A 430 26.82 8.64 6.01
C TYR A 430 27.22 7.68 4.90
N TYR A 431 26.93 8.00 3.63
CA TYR A 431 27.36 7.20 2.49
C TYR A 431 28.89 7.16 2.32
N GLU A 432 29.62 8.17 2.77
CA GLU A 432 31.08 8.12 2.76
C GLU A 432 31.61 6.98 3.64
N ILE A 433 30.90 6.65 4.73
CA ILE A 433 31.26 5.62 5.73
C ILE A 433 30.60 4.28 5.41
N VAL A 434 29.30 4.28 5.19
CA VAL A 434 28.46 3.10 4.94
C VAL A 434 27.98 3.14 3.50
N LYS A 435 28.52 2.29 2.63
CA LYS A 435 28.16 2.20 1.21
C LYS A 435 26.86 1.45 1.02
N TYR A 436 25.73 2.04 1.46
CA TYR A 436 24.42 1.43 1.41
C TYR A 436 23.82 1.40 -0.01
N ASP A 437 22.90 0.45 -0.26
CA ASP A 437 22.16 0.28 -1.52
C ASP A 437 20.71 0.79 -1.45
N GLY A 438 20.24 1.09 -0.27
CA GLY A 438 18.92 1.62 0.04
C GLY A 438 18.88 2.17 1.46
N ILE A 439 17.74 2.69 1.89
CA ILE A 439 17.54 3.27 3.23
C ILE A 439 16.27 2.67 3.85
N TRP A 440 16.32 2.40 5.15
CA TRP A 440 15.17 2.08 5.98
C TRP A 440 14.85 3.29 6.85
N LEU A 441 13.73 3.97 6.59
CA LEU A 441 13.22 5.08 7.37
C LEU A 441 12.26 4.54 8.42
N ASP A 442 12.70 4.60 9.67
CA ASP A 442 11.91 4.19 10.81
C ASP A 442 11.56 5.38 11.70
N MET A 443 10.60 5.22 12.60
CA MET A 443 10.18 6.23 13.58
C MET A 443 9.68 7.55 12.97
N ASN A 444 9.22 7.54 11.74
CA ASN A 444 8.98 8.75 10.92
C ASN A 444 7.52 9.23 10.83
N GLU A 445 6.68 8.90 11.79
CA GLU A 445 5.33 9.48 12.00
C GLU A 445 5.34 11.02 12.28
N PRO A 446 6.29 11.67 12.94
CA PRO A 446 7.43 11.19 13.70
C PRO A 446 7.05 10.59 15.05
N ALA A 447 7.74 9.51 15.42
CA ALA A 447 7.59 8.85 16.70
C ALA A 447 8.25 9.66 17.84
N MET A 448 7.58 9.66 18.98
CA MET A 448 8.03 10.37 20.18
C MET A 448 7.62 9.62 21.43
N THR A 449 8.57 9.17 22.21
CA THR A 449 8.24 8.49 23.48
C THR A 449 7.61 9.47 24.47
N TYR A 450 8.13 10.69 24.52
CA TYR A 450 7.60 11.81 25.30
C TYR A 450 7.89 13.10 24.54
N THR A 451 6.95 14.03 24.55
CA THR A 451 7.24 15.42 24.20
C THR A 451 7.49 16.21 25.49
N ASP A 452 8.22 17.30 25.42
CA ASP A 452 8.32 18.23 26.54
C ASP A 452 6.95 18.76 26.97
N ASP A 453 6.01 18.77 26.04
CA ASP A 453 4.62 19.18 26.32
C ASP A 453 3.89 18.16 27.19
N ASP A 454 4.24 16.86 27.14
CA ASP A 454 3.65 15.84 28.00
C ASP A 454 4.22 15.86 29.42
N GLN A 455 5.43 16.41 29.60
CA GLN A 455 6.09 16.61 30.89
C GLN A 455 5.92 18.05 31.43
N ARG A 456 4.81 18.69 31.14
CA ARG A 456 4.50 20.08 31.53
C ARG A 456 4.75 20.45 33.01
N GLY A 457 4.87 19.45 33.86
CA GLY A 457 5.23 19.66 35.26
C GLY A 457 6.70 19.96 35.52
N GLU A 458 7.60 19.64 34.56
CA GLU A 458 9.05 19.73 34.82
C GLU A 458 9.82 20.73 33.95
N ILE A 459 9.30 21.13 32.76
CA ILE A 459 10.07 21.87 31.76
C ILE A 459 9.50 23.23 31.39
N LEU A 460 8.23 23.51 31.60
CA LEU A 460 7.71 24.86 31.45
C LEU A 460 8.19 25.74 32.62
N PRO A 461 8.77 26.93 32.36
CA PRO A 461 9.02 27.89 33.43
C PRO A 461 7.72 28.13 34.22
N GLU A 462 7.80 28.15 35.56
CA GLU A 462 6.65 28.32 36.48
C GLU A 462 5.75 29.53 36.21
N ASN A 463 6.10 30.37 35.20
CA ASN A 463 5.48 31.66 34.90
C ASN A 463 4.85 31.75 33.49
N ILE A 464 4.69 30.63 32.74
CA ILE A 464 3.89 30.70 31.50
C ILE A 464 2.42 30.76 31.90
N THR A 465 1.87 31.96 31.91
CA THR A 465 0.42 32.18 32.03
C THR A 465 -0.29 31.65 30.78
N PHE A 466 -1.29 30.84 31.02
CA PHE A 466 -2.22 30.37 30.01
C PHE A 466 -2.70 31.55 29.14
N ASN A 467 -2.37 31.53 27.86
CA ASN A 467 -2.87 32.44 26.86
C ASN A 467 -3.95 31.74 26.03
N PRO A 468 -5.24 32.12 26.18
CA PRO A 468 -6.31 31.49 25.42
C PRO A 468 -6.13 31.55 23.90
N GLU A 469 -5.48 32.59 23.36
CA GLU A 469 -5.21 32.71 21.93
C GLU A 469 -4.10 31.76 21.43
N MET A 470 -3.13 31.44 22.30
CA MET A 470 -2.10 30.46 21.98
C MET A 470 -2.60 28.99 22.12
N ASN A 471 -3.63 28.79 22.93
CA ASN A 471 -4.12 27.46 23.32
C ASN A 471 -5.34 27.00 22.52
N LYS A 472 -5.84 27.77 21.55
CA LYS A 472 -6.99 27.38 20.74
C LYS A 472 -6.78 26.02 20.00
N TYR A 473 -5.54 25.64 19.74
CA TYR A 473 -5.17 24.38 19.11
C TYR A 473 -5.01 23.21 20.09
N GLU A 474 -4.91 23.47 21.38
CA GLU A 474 -4.89 22.40 22.42
C GLU A 474 -6.26 21.81 22.72
N TYR A 475 -7.29 22.54 22.36
CA TYR A 475 -8.67 22.23 22.72
C TYR A 475 -9.56 22.18 21.47
N ILE A 476 -9.09 21.44 20.44
CA ILE A 476 -9.95 21.15 19.30
C ILE A 476 -11.23 20.44 19.78
N PRO A 477 -12.38 20.77 19.19
CA PRO A 477 -13.67 20.30 19.69
C PRO A 477 -13.88 18.80 19.47
N TYR A 478 -13.25 18.22 18.49
CA TYR A 478 -13.33 16.81 18.14
C TYR A 478 -11.93 16.18 18.08
N ILE A 479 -11.78 14.98 18.62
CA ILE A 479 -10.53 14.23 18.55
C ILE A 479 -10.81 12.89 17.86
N PRO A 480 -10.32 12.67 16.65
CA PRO A 480 -10.47 11.39 15.97
C PRO A 480 -9.91 10.23 16.81
N GLY A 481 -10.61 9.12 16.79
CA GLY A 481 -10.19 7.92 17.52
C GLY A 481 -10.37 7.97 19.04
N TYR A 482 -10.93 9.06 19.61
CA TYR A 482 -11.09 9.13 21.05
C TYR A 482 -11.92 7.95 21.58
N ARG A 483 -11.28 7.19 22.47
CA ARG A 483 -11.94 6.18 23.34
C ARG A 483 -11.53 6.46 24.79
N LYS A 484 -12.42 6.19 25.73
CA LYS A 484 -12.15 6.39 27.17
C LYS A 484 -10.89 5.68 27.66
N ASP A 485 -10.46 4.65 26.95
CA ASP A 485 -9.41 3.72 27.35
C ASP A 485 -8.07 3.97 26.61
N HIS A 486 -8.05 4.82 25.60
CA HIS A 486 -6.84 5.18 24.89
C HIS A 486 -6.54 6.66 25.04
N PRO A 487 -5.36 7.00 25.59
CA PRO A 487 -4.92 8.39 25.62
C PRO A 487 -4.86 8.89 24.18
N THR A 488 -5.45 10.03 24.03
CA THR A 488 -5.70 10.71 22.79
C THR A 488 -4.45 10.93 21.93
N ILE A 489 -4.65 11.16 20.66
CA ILE A 489 -3.74 11.76 19.67
C ILE A 489 -2.83 12.84 20.27
N ARG A 490 -3.23 13.53 21.34
CA ARG A 490 -2.46 14.58 22.03
C ARG A 490 -1.16 14.13 22.65
N ALA A 491 -1.11 12.92 23.19
CA ALA A 491 0.02 12.50 24.02
C ALA A 491 1.29 12.15 23.23
N LYS A 492 1.18 11.95 21.93
CA LYS A 492 2.27 11.45 21.08
C LYS A 492 2.42 12.22 19.77
N THR A 493 1.92 13.45 19.70
CA THR A 493 2.07 14.25 18.49
C THR A 493 3.17 15.28 18.66
N LEU A 494 3.85 15.64 17.59
CA LEU A 494 4.42 16.99 17.45
C LEU A 494 3.32 17.91 17.92
N SER A 495 3.55 18.63 19.00
CA SER A 495 2.46 19.32 19.67
C SER A 495 1.70 20.13 18.64
N GLU A 496 0.38 20.22 18.80
CA GLU A 496 -0.48 21.09 18.00
C GLU A 496 0.08 22.52 17.92
N ASN A 497 1.01 22.83 18.81
CA ASN A 497 1.70 24.08 18.98
C ASN A 497 3.12 24.11 18.40
N SER A 498 3.58 23.05 17.70
CA SER A 498 4.80 23.13 16.91
C SER A 498 4.56 23.90 15.60
N TYR A 499 5.58 24.54 15.10
CA TYR A 499 5.51 25.25 13.83
C TYR A 499 6.80 25.11 13.03
N SER A 500 6.66 25.18 11.72
CA SER A 500 7.78 25.19 10.79
C SER A 500 8.44 26.60 10.73
N ASN A 501 9.74 26.61 10.46
CA ASN A 501 10.49 27.81 10.14
C ASN A 501 10.34 28.26 8.68
N SER A 502 9.43 27.67 7.91
CA SER A 502 9.21 28.04 6.52
C SER A 502 9.12 29.57 6.37
N LEU A 503 9.91 30.13 5.46
CA LEU A 503 9.93 31.56 5.18
C LEU A 503 8.61 32.07 4.59
N ASP A 504 7.79 31.19 4.03
CA ASP A 504 6.40 31.48 3.75
C ASP A 504 5.64 31.37 5.07
N THR A 505 5.54 32.51 5.75
CA THR A 505 4.80 32.70 7.01
C THR A 505 3.30 32.46 6.84
N ASN A 506 2.96 31.30 6.33
CA ASN A 506 1.59 30.85 6.28
C ASN A 506 1.21 30.41 7.70
N GLU A 507 0.22 31.08 8.26
CA GLU A 507 -0.42 30.78 9.54
C GLU A 507 -0.90 29.32 9.68
N PHE A 508 -0.67 28.49 8.65
CA PHE A 508 -1.20 27.14 8.49
C PHE A 508 -0.19 26.01 8.74
N LEU A 509 1.08 26.31 8.96
CA LEU A 509 2.12 25.30 9.21
C LEU A 509 2.27 24.95 10.69
N TYR A 510 1.15 24.64 11.33
CA TYR A 510 1.10 24.06 12.67
C TYR A 510 1.14 22.53 12.62
N GLY A 511 1.65 21.89 13.68
CA GLY A 511 1.85 20.47 13.77
C GLY A 511 0.65 19.61 13.39
N TYR A 512 -0.57 20.02 13.80
CA TYR A 512 -1.78 19.27 13.49
C TYR A 512 -2.13 19.22 11.98
N ASN A 513 -1.59 20.13 11.18
CA ASN A 513 -1.72 20.14 9.72
C ASN A 513 -0.56 19.41 9.04
N PHE A 514 0.69 19.68 9.47
CA PHE A 514 1.86 19.22 8.73
C PHE A 514 2.43 17.87 9.18
N LYS A 515 2.14 17.41 10.40
CA LYS A 515 2.70 16.15 10.90
C LYS A 515 2.54 14.99 9.89
N PRO A 516 1.36 14.76 9.31
CA PRO A 516 1.18 13.69 8.34
C PRO A 516 1.96 13.88 7.03
N MET A 517 2.51 15.07 6.80
CA MET A 517 3.34 15.37 5.63
C MET A 517 4.84 15.22 5.90
N MET A 518 5.27 15.13 7.15
CA MET A 518 6.70 15.04 7.47
C MET A 518 7.34 13.82 6.83
N ASN A 519 6.76 12.64 7.04
CA ASN A 519 7.23 11.41 6.42
C ASN A 519 7.22 11.48 4.89
N TYR A 520 6.21 12.10 4.30
CA TYR A 520 6.08 12.22 2.85
C TYR A 520 7.21 13.05 2.24
N ILE A 521 7.48 14.23 2.82
CA ILE A 521 8.54 15.12 2.33
C ILE A 521 9.91 14.49 2.61
N GLU A 522 10.11 13.87 3.79
CA GLU A 522 11.31 13.10 4.10
C GLU A 522 11.61 12.07 3.01
N ASN A 523 10.58 11.30 2.60
CA ASN A 523 10.73 10.29 1.55
C ASN A 523 11.04 10.88 0.18
N ILE A 524 10.44 12.02 -0.18
CA ILE A 524 10.79 12.74 -1.42
C ILE A 524 12.27 13.12 -1.41
N ILE A 525 12.71 13.78 -0.36
CA ILE A 525 14.10 14.26 -0.22
C ILE A 525 15.09 13.09 -0.20
N THR A 526 14.76 12.04 0.55
CA THR A 526 15.57 10.82 0.64
C THR A 526 15.67 10.13 -0.72
N ASN A 527 14.56 10.02 -1.46
CA ASN A 527 14.52 9.42 -2.79
C ASN A 527 15.40 10.20 -3.78
N GLU A 528 15.22 11.51 -3.86
CA GLU A 528 16.01 12.37 -4.75
C GLU A 528 17.51 12.27 -4.45
N ASN A 529 17.87 12.32 -3.17
CA ASN A 529 19.27 12.25 -2.77
C ASN A 529 19.87 10.87 -2.99
N LEU A 530 19.12 9.80 -2.70
CA LEU A 530 19.56 8.42 -2.92
C LEU A 530 19.81 8.14 -4.41
N VAL A 531 18.91 8.59 -5.31
CA VAL A 531 19.11 8.52 -6.77
C VAL A 531 20.37 9.29 -7.17
N ASN A 532 20.61 10.47 -6.59
CA ASN A 532 21.81 11.27 -6.87
C ASN A 532 23.10 10.60 -6.39
N ILE A 533 23.08 9.93 -5.25
CA ILE A 533 24.22 9.19 -4.70
C ILE A 533 24.50 7.92 -5.52
N LEU A 534 23.46 7.08 -5.74
CA LEU A 534 23.62 5.76 -6.33
C LEU A 534 23.61 5.77 -7.86
N LYS A 535 23.03 6.78 -8.50
CA LYS A 535 22.77 6.85 -9.95
C LYS A 535 21.95 5.68 -10.50
N LYS A 536 21.10 5.09 -9.62
CA LYS A 536 20.22 3.97 -9.90
C LYS A 536 18.86 4.23 -9.26
N ARG A 537 17.89 3.33 -9.47
CA ARG A 537 16.63 3.35 -8.74
C ARG A 537 16.88 3.31 -7.25
N SER A 538 16.14 4.12 -6.53
CA SER A 538 16.16 4.13 -5.08
C SER A 538 15.42 2.91 -4.52
N PHE A 539 15.83 2.49 -3.34
CA PHE A 539 15.08 1.57 -2.51
C PHE A 539 14.96 2.17 -1.11
N ILE A 540 13.74 2.49 -0.73
CA ILE A 540 13.42 3.07 0.56
C ILE A 540 12.26 2.27 1.15
N ILE A 541 12.42 1.75 2.36
CA ILE A 541 11.31 1.24 3.16
C ILE A 541 11.00 2.29 4.21
N SER A 542 9.72 2.69 4.32
CA SER A 542 9.25 3.69 5.27
C SER A 542 8.19 3.10 6.19
N ARG A 543 8.27 3.34 7.49
CA ARG A 543 7.29 2.90 8.47
C ARG A 543 6.00 3.71 8.35
N SER A 544 6.08 5.01 8.45
CA SER A 544 4.92 5.87 8.26
C SER A 544 4.74 6.24 6.81
N THR A 545 3.49 6.23 6.36
CA THR A 545 3.14 6.49 4.96
C THR A 545 1.85 7.33 4.86
N THR A 546 1.67 8.03 3.75
CA THR A 546 0.47 8.83 3.45
C THR A 546 0.09 8.74 1.98
N LEU A 547 -0.91 9.48 1.54
CA LEU A 547 -1.31 9.58 0.13
C LEU A 547 -0.10 9.82 -0.78
N SER A 548 -0.05 9.18 -1.93
CA SER A 548 1.01 9.33 -2.97
C SER A 548 2.39 8.80 -2.59
N HIS A 549 2.53 8.17 -1.44
CA HIS A 549 3.81 7.71 -0.90
C HIS A 549 4.50 6.67 -1.79
N GLY A 550 3.71 5.80 -2.45
CA GLY A 550 4.21 4.78 -3.38
C GLY A 550 5.07 5.31 -4.53
N ARG A 551 5.01 6.62 -4.83
CA ARG A 551 5.86 7.28 -5.81
C ARG A 551 7.33 7.40 -5.40
N TYR A 552 7.63 7.21 -4.09
CA TYR A 552 8.94 7.50 -3.54
C TYR A 552 9.51 6.39 -2.67
N ALA A 553 8.64 5.59 -2.05
CA ALA A 553 9.04 4.55 -1.11
C ALA A 553 8.10 3.34 -1.10
N TYR A 554 8.56 2.27 -0.47
CA TYR A 554 7.85 1.04 -0.17
C TYR A 554 7.56 0.97 1.32
N HIS A 555 6.93 -0.10 1.80
CA HIS A 555 6.45 -0.17 3.16
C HIS A 555 6.63 -1.56 3.79
N TRP A 556 6.69 -1.63 5.12
CA TRP A 556 6.44 -2.84 5.91
C TRP A 556 5.48 -2.51 7.04
N LEU A 557 4.75 -3.51 7.53
CA LEU A 557 3.65 -3.31 8.47
C LEU A 557 4.10 -3.05 9.94
N GLY A 558 5.39 -2.79 10.18
CA GLY A 558 5.95 -2.54 11.51
C GLY A 558 6.16 -3.81 12.33
N ASP A 559 6.41 -3.62 13.62
CA ASP A 559 6.76 -4.67 14.57
C ASP A 559 5.55 -5.53 14.92
N ASN A 560 5.45 -6.71 14.37
CA ASN A 560 4.40 -7.67 14.63
C ASN A 560 4.80 -8.67 15.74
N THR A 561 3.91 -9.58 16.10
CA THR A 561 4.16 -10.59 17.13
C THR A 561 4.20 -11.99 16.51
N ALA A 562 5.08 -12.85 17.03
CA ALA A 562 5.22 -14.24 16.59
C ALA A 562 4.01 -15.09 17.01
N ASP A 563 2.91 -15.01 16.25
CA ASP A 563 1.70 -15.82 16.37
C ASP A 563 0.91 -15.90 15.05
N TYR A 564 -0.10 -16.75 15.00
CA TYR A 564 -0.89 -16.95 13.78
C TYR A 564 -1.89 -15.83 13.49
N TRP A 565 -2.29 -15.05 14.51
CA TRP A 565 -3.16 -13.90 14.30
C TRP A 565 -2.43 -12.81 13.52
N HIS A 566 -1.20 -12.47 13.96
CA HIS A 566 -0.38 -11.47 13.27
C HIS A 566 0.01 -11.93 11.87
N MET A 567 0.38 -13.21 11.70
CA MET A 567 0.65 -13.79 10.37
C MET A 567 -0.54 -13.62 9.41
N ARG A 568 -1.78 -13.83 9.89
CA ARG A 568 -3.00 -13.66 9.10
C ARG A 568 -3.32 -12.18 8.86
N ASN A 569 -3.17 -11.35 9.90
CA ASN A 569 -3.44 -9.93 9.79
C ASN A 569 -2.43 -9.22 8.88
N GLY A 570 -1.19 -9.69 8.81
CA GLY A 570 -0.20 -9.24 7.84
C GLY A 570 -0.67 -9.36 6.39
N VAL A 571 -1.40 -10.42 6.04
CA VAL A 571 -2.01 -10.57 4.71
C VAL A 571 -3.04 -9.48 4.46
N ASN A 572 -3.93 -9.20 5.42
CA ASN A 572 -4.92 -8.11 5.32
C ASN A 572 -4.24 -6.75 5.16
N GLY A 573 -3.15 -6.50 5.90
CA GLY A 573 -2.36 -5.28 5.78
C GLY A 573 -1.77 -5.12 4.38
N ILE A 574 -1.15 -6.17 3.83
CA ILE A 574 -0.58 -6.13 2.48
C ILE A 574 -1.68 -5.89 1.43
N PHE A 575 -2.89 -6.44 1.60
CA PHE A 575 -4.04 -6.14 0.73
C PHE A 575 -4.45 -4.67 0.80
N GLN A 576 -4.46 -4.07 2.01
CA GLN A 576 -4.76 -2.64 2.17
C GLN A 576 -3.75 -1.78 1.42
N PHE A 577 -2.45 -2.12 1.48
CA PHE A 577 -1.41 -1.35 0.80
C PHE A 577 -1.44 -1.46 -0.73
N GLN A 578 -2.06 -2.50 -1.30
CA GLN A 578 -2.39 -2.50 -2.73
C GLN A 578 -3.38 -1.36 -3.04
N ILE A 579 -4.39 -1.17 -2.18
CA ILE A 579 -5.37 -0.09 -2.33
C ILE A 579 -4.68 1.27 -2.23
N TYR A 580 -3.74 1.43 -1.30
CA TYR A 580 -3.05 2.71 -1.05
C TYR A 580 -1.98 3.07 -2.09
N GLY A 581 -1.77 2.22 -3.12
CA GLY A 581 -0.78 2.46 -4.17
C GLY A 581 0.66 2.20 -3.74
N ILE A 582 0.87 1.31 -2.75
CA ILE A 582 2.19 0.86 -2.30
C ILE A 582 2.28 -0.68 -2.41
N PRO A 583 2.27 -1.23 -3.63
CA PRO A 583 2.14 -2.67 -3.82
C PRO A 583 3.34 -3.48 -3.33
N MET A 584 4.52 -2.87 -3.19
CA MET A 584 5.70 -3.51 -2.61
C MET A 584 5.70 -3.33 -1.10
N THR A 585 4.85 -4.10 -0.43
CA THR A 585 4.67 -4.14 1.01
C THR A 585 4.88 -5.56 1.53
N GLY A 586 5.33 -5.69 2.76
CA GLY A 586 5.52 -6.95 3.46
C GLY A 586 5.37 -6.81 4.96
N ASP A 587 5.56 -7.92 5.65
CA ASP A 587 5.44 -8.06 7.09
C ASP A 587 6.74 -8.64 7.66
N ASP A 588 7.00 -8.49 8.96
CA ASP A 588 8.16 -9.11 9.61
C ASP A 588 7.94 -10.63 9.73
N ILE A 589 8.55 -11.37 8.80
CA ILE A 589 8.35 -12.83 8.67
C ILE A 589 8.90 -13.53 9.90
N CYS A 590 8.11 -14.42 10.48
CA CYS A 590 8.29 -15.17 11.73
C CYS A 590 8.00 -14.38 13.00
N GLY A 591 7.67 -13.09 12.90
CA GLY A 591 7.30 -12.22 14.01
C GLY A 591 8.48 -11.48 14.63
N PHE A 592 8.29 -10.18 14.94
CA PHE A 592 9.29 -9.34 15.56
C PHE A 592 9.31 -9.54 17.08
N PHE A 593 8.17 -9.40 17.74
CA PHE A 593 8.03 -9.65 19.17
C PHE A 593 7.74 -11.13 19.46
N ASN A 594 8.15 -11.58 20.63
CA ASN A 594 8.05 -12.94 21.13
C ASN A 594 8.95 -13.95 20.40
N PRO A 595 9.35 -15.04 21.09
CA PRO A 595 10.11 -16.10 20.45
C PRO A 595 9.29 -16.81 19.39
N SER A 596 9.76 -16.81 18.17
CA SER A 596 9.19 -17.68 17.14
C SER A 596 9.56 -19.16 17.39
N TRP A 597 8.76 -20.07 16.88
CA TRP A 597 9.02 -21.50 16.98
C TRP A 597 8.98 -22.17 15.59
N ASP A 598 9.62 -23.34 15.50
CA ASP A 598 9.86 -24.03 14.23
C ASP A 598 8.61 -24.14 13.33
N LYS A 599 7.44 -24.50 13.88
CA LYS A 599 6.24 -24.69 13.09
C LYS A 599 5.59 -23.38 12.62
N LEU A 600 5.58 -22.37 13.47
CA LEU A 600 5.08 -21.04 13.10
C LEU A 600 5.96 -20.43 12.00
N CYS A 601 7.26 -20.40 12.23
CA CYS A 601 8.19 -19.80 11.27
C CYS A 601 8.18 -20.58 9.93
N ALA A 602 7.99 -21.91 9.95
CA ALA A 602 7.81 -22.71 8.74
C ALA A 602 6.58 -22.26 7.92
N ARG A 603 5.43 -22.04 8.59
CA ARG A 603 4.21 -21.52 7.95
C ARG A 603 4.41 -20.11 7.41
N TRP A 604 5.00 -19.23 8.25
CA TRP A 604 5.22 -17.84 7.86
C TRP A 604 6.23 -17.71 6.72
N MET A 605 7.32 -18.49 6.72
CA MET A 605 8.27 -18.53 5.60
C MET A 605 7.63 -19.06 4.31
N SER A 606 6.72 -20.04 4.42
CA SER A 606 5.99 -20.59 3.28
C SER A 606 5.08 -19.53 2.61
N LEU A 607 4.49 -18.64 3.38
CA LEU A 607 3.67 -17.53 2.89
C LEU A 607 4.53 -16.30 2.58
N GLY A 608 5.31 -15.83 3.53
CA GLY A 608 6.05 -14.57 3.49
C GLY A 608 7.12 -14.53 2.41
N SER A 609 7.64 -15.71 1.97
CA SER A 609 8.48 -15.77 0.78
C SER A 609 7.79 -15.22 -0.47
N PHE A 610 6.45 -15.23 -0.52
CA PHE A 610 5.69 -14.70 -1.66
C PHE A 610 5.21 -13.25 -1.47
N PHE A 611 5.46 -12.62 -0.32
CA PHE A 611 5.19 -11.19 -0.16
C PHE A 611 5.96 -10.38 -1.21
N PRO A 612 5.41 -9.27 -1.70
CA PRO A 612 6.14 -8.39 -2.61
C PRO A 612 7.46 -7.89 -1.99
N PHE A 613 7.43 -7.39 -0.75
CA PHE A 613 8.61 -7.19 0.10
C PHE A 613 8.71 -8.35 1.10
N SER A 614 9.83 -9.09 1.10
CA SER A 614 9.99 -10.36 1.80
C SER A 614 11.21 -10.31 2.72
N ARG A 615 10.99 -9.97 4.00
CA ARG A 615 12.05 -9.79 5.01
C ARG A 615 11.76 -10.61 6.27
N ASN A 616 12.74 -11.42 6.71
CA ASN A 616 12.76 -11.96 8.06
C ASN A 616 13.39 -10.92 9.00
N HIS A 617 12.72 -10.62 10.11
CA HIS A 617 13.17 -9.64 11.08
C HIS A 617 12.65 -9.94 12.48
N ASN A 618 13.51 -9.80 13.52
CA ASN A 618 13.10 -9.97 14.90
C ASN A 618 13.87 -9.11 15.90
N HIS A 619 13.32 -9.02 17.11
CA HIS A 619 13.80 -8.21 18.22
C HIS A 619 14.98 -8.86 18.96
N LEU A 620 15.86 -8.03 19.53
CA LEU A 620 17.10 -8.43 20.21
C LEU A 620 16.90 -9.37 21.42
N GLY A 621 15.76 -9.26 22.09
CA GLY A 621 15.46 -10.04 23.31
C GLY A 621 15.08 -11.49 23.06
N TYR A 622 14.98 -11.94 21.80
CA TYR A 622 14.50 -13.27 21.45
C TYR A 622 15.57 -14.10 20.71
N PRO A 623 15.39 -15.42 20.61
CA PRO A 623 16.31 -16.29 19.87
C PRO A 623 16.42 -15.93 18.39
N SER A 624 17.52 -16.32 17.77
CA SER A 624 17.70 -16.25 16.31
C SER A 624 16.60 -17.02 15.59
N GLN A 625 16.06 -16.42 14.53
CA GLN A 625 14.98 -17.01 13.72
C GLN A 625 15.27 -17.03 12.22
N GLU A 626 16.50 -16.76 11.82
CA GLU A 626 16.95 -17.01 10.46
C GLU A 626 16.67 -18.48 10.11
N PRO A 627 16.19 -18.81 8.91
CA PRO A 627 15.75 -20.17 8.61
C PRO A 627 16.77 -21.28 8.92
N TYR A 628 18.05 -21.01 8.79
CA TYR A 628 19.13 -21.96 9.12
C TYR A 628 19.31 -22.17 10.63
N ALA A 629 18.91 -21.22 11.48
CA ALA A 629 19.10 -21.27 12.93
C ALA A 629 18.30 -22.41 13.58
N PHE A 630 17.19 -22.81 12.99
CA PHE A 630 16.40 -23.98 13.42
C PHE A 630 17.04 -25.33 13.07
N GLY A 631 18.11 -25.34 12.25
CA GLY A 631 18.83 -26.53 11.82
C GLY A 631 18.26 -27.23 10.58
N LYS A 632 19.10 -28.00 9.88
CA LYS A 632 18.76 -28.63 8.57
C LYS A 632 17.58 -29.59 8.58
N ASN A 633 17.21 -30.13 9.73
CA ASN A 633 16.11 -31.07 9.87
C ASN A 633 14.80 -30.41 10.33
N SER A 634 14.80 -29.10 10.55
CA SER A 634 13.62 -28.35 11.00
C SER A 634 12.58 -28.19 9.90
N TYR A 635 11.34 -27.94 10.28
CA TYR A 635 10.28 -27.55 9.37
C TYR A 635 10.60 -26.21 8.72
N THR A 636 11.09 -25.26 9.51
CA THR A 636 11.45 -23.91 9.03
C THR A 636 12.47 -23.95 7.91
N TYR A 637 13.62 -24.65 8.09
CA TYR A 637 14.65 -24.72 7.06
C TYR A 637 14.12 -25.36 5.77
N ASN A 638 13.42 -26.50 5.90
CA ASN A 638 12.92 -27.22 4.74
C ASN A 638 11.85 -26.42 3.97
N SER A 639 10.88 -25.84 4.67
CA SER A 639 9.84 -25.00 4.07
C SER A 639 10.42 -23.75 3.42
N SER A 640 11.37 -23.08 4.08
CA SER A 640 12.05 -21.91 3.55
C SER A 640 12.81 -22.21 2.26
N LYS A 641 13.55 -23.33 2.23
CA LYS A 641 14.29 -23.72 1.04
C LYS A 641 13.37 -23.96 -0.15
N ILE A 642 12.22 -24.59 0.06
CA ILE A 642 11.21 -24.82 -0.98
C ILE A 642 10.60 -23.46 -1.42
N ALA A 643 10.11 -22.66 -0.48
CA ALA A 643 9.42 -21.41 -0.76
C ALA A 643 10.31 -20.38 -1.45
N LEU A 644 11.55 -20.21 -0.98
CA LEU A 644 12.51 -19.30 -1.59
C LEU A 644 12.88 -19.71 -3.01
N ASN A 645 13.10 -21.01 -3.26
CA ASN A 645 13.33 -21.47 -4.62
C ASN A 645 12.13 -21.22 -5.54
N MET A 646 10.90 -21.41 -5.04
CA MET A 646 9.68 -21.07 -5.79
C MET A 646 9.63 -19.56 -6.08
N LYS A 647 9.83 -18.70 -5.07
CA LYS A 647 9.85 -17.25 -5.26
C LYS A 647 10.88 -16.82 -6.30
N TYR A 648 12.12 -17.28 -6.15
CA TYR A 648 13.20 -16.89 -7.07
C TYR A 648 12.92 -17.37 -8.50
N SER A 649 12.25 -18.51 -8.68
CA SER A 649 11.81 -18.94 -10.02
C SER A 649 10.82 -17.99 -10.68
N LEU A 650 10.13 -17.15 -9.89
CA LEU A 650 9.09 -16.23 -10.34
C LEU A 650 9.50 -14.74 -10.28
N LEU A 651 10.75 -14.40 -9.93
CA LEU A 651 11.12 -12.97 -9.77
C LEU A 651 10.86 -12.13 -11.03
N ARG A 652 11.04 -12.70 -12.24
CA ARG A 652 10.71 -11.99 -13.48
C ARG A 652 9.21 -11.75 -13.63
N TYR A 653 8.37 -12.66 -13.17
CA TYR A 653 6.92 -12.50 -13.13
C TYR A 653 6.52 -11.38 -12.14
N TYR A 654 7.11 -11.36 -10.95
CA TYR A 654 6.94 -10.28 -9.96
C TYR A 654 7.29 -8.93 -10.56
N TYR A 655 8.48 -8.85 -11.12
CA TYR A 655 8.98 -7.63 -11.73
C TYR A 655 8.08 -7.10 -12.83
N THR A 656 7.63 -7.98 -13.73
CA THR A 656 6.74 -7.62 -14.84
C THR A 656 5.42 -7.04 -14.33
N ASN A 657 4.80 -7.66 -13.32
CA ASN A 657 3.52 -7.18 -12.79
C ASN A 657 3.66 -5.85 -12.04
N LEU A 658 4.68 -5.70 -11.18
CA LEU A 658 4.92 -4.44 -10.47
C LEU A 658 5.29 -3.30 -11.43
N PHE A 659 6.03 -3.61 -12.49
CA PHE A 659 6.32 -2.64 -13.54
C PHE A 659 5.04 -2.18 -14.25
N ARG A 660 4.11 -3.10 -14.55
CA ARG A 660 2.81 -2.78 -15.16
C ARG A 660 1.93 -1.93 -14.25
N ILE A 661 2.01 -2.11 -12.93
CA ILE A 661 1.33 -1.21 -11.97
C ILE A 661 1.93 0.20 -12.07
N SER A 662 3.24 0.31 -12.16
CA SER A 662 3.92 1.62 -12.34
C SER A 662 3.60 2.29 -13.68
N LEU A 663 3.21 1.52 -14.69
CA LEU A 663 2.68 2.04 -15.97
C LEU A 663 1.20 2.44 -15.91
N GLY A 664 0.49 2.12 -14.85
CA GLY A 664 -0.97 2.33 -14.73
C GLY A 664 -1.81 1.31 -15.48
N GLU A 665 -1.26 0.16 -15.82
CA GLU A 665 -1.97 -0.91 -16.54
C GLU A 665 -2.63 -1.93 -15.61
N LYS A 666 -2.24 -1.93 -14.32
CA LYS A 666 -2.80 -2.79 -13.26
C LYS A 666 -2.96 -2.00 -11.97
N GLY A 667 -3.95 -2.38 -11.16
CA GLY A 667 -4.21 -1.77 -9.85
C GLY A 667 -3.50 -2.48 -8.70
N SER A 668 -3.30 -3.80 -8.79
CA SER A 668 -2.83 -4.62 -7.68
C SER A 668 -2.01 -5.83 -8.12
N PHE A 669 -1.22 -6.39 -7.17
CA PHE A 669 -0.39 -7.57 -7.42
C PHE A 669 -0.61 -8.69 -6.40
N PHE A 670 -0.47 -8.41 -5.10
CA PHE A 670 -0.74 -9.35 -4.01
C PHE A 670 -2.12 -9.05 -3.44
N LYS A 671 -3.14 -9.78 -3.90
CA LYS A 671 -4.53 -9.37 -3.77
C LYS A 671 -5.44 -10.49 -3.27
N PRO A 672 -6.58 -10.15 -2.64
CA PRO A 672 -7.57 -11.16 -2.26
C PRO A 672 -8.22 -11.76 -3.49
N LEU A 673 -8.68 -13.00 -3.35
CA LEU A 673 -9.33 -13.75 -4.42
C LEU A 673 -10.54 -13.00 -5.02
N PHE A 674 -11.25 -12.24 -4.20
CA PHE A 674 -12.40 -11.45 -4.61
C PHE A 674 -12.08 -10.39 -5.69
N PHE A 675 -10.85 -9.92 -5.81
CA PHE A 675 -10.47 -8.95 -6.86
C PHE A 675 -10.60 -9.54 -8.27
N GLU A 676 -10.41 -10.86 -8.41
CA GLU A 676 -10.58 -11.58 -9.68
C GLU A 676 -11.99 -12.14 -9.84
N TYR A 677 -12.64 -12.53 -8.72
CA TYR A 677 -13.91 -13.25 -8.75
C TYR A 677 -14.99 -12.48 -7.96
N TYR A 678 -15.06 -11.16 -8.17
CA TYR A 678 -15.92 -10.23 -7.39
C TYR A 678 -17.42 -10.48 -7.53
N SER A 679 -17.85 -11.26 -8.50
CA SER A 679 -19.26 -11.70 -8.63
C SER A 679 -19.58 -12.94 -7.80
N ASP A 680 -18.55 -13.66 -7.29
CA ASP A 680 -18.72 -14.85 -6.46
C ASP A 680 -18.64 -14.44 -4.97
N ILE A 681 -19.79 -14.46 -4.30
CA ILE A 681 -19.92 -14.07 -2.88
C ILE A 681 -19.02 -14.87 -1.95
N ASN A 682 -18.69 -16.12 -2.30
CA ASN A 682 -17.86 -16.96 -1.44
C ASN A 682 -16.42 -16.43 -1.32
N THR A 683 -15.97 -15.63 -2.27
CA THR A 683 -14.62 -15.02 -2.26
C THR A 683 -14.50 -13.85 -1.29
N THR A 684 -15.62 -13.37 -0.74
CA THR A 684 -15.67 -12.25 0.22
C THR A 684 -15.88 -12.71 1.67
N LEU A 685 -16.05 -14.00 1.93
CA LEU A 685 -16.37 -14.50 3.27
C LEU A 685 -15.15 -14.48 4.20
N ASP A 686 -13.99 -14.88 3.71
CA ASP A 686 -12.72 -14.78 4.43
C ASP A 686 -11.59 -14.49 3.41
N MET A 687 -11.24 -13.21 3.28
CA MET A 687 -10.33 -12.77 2.24
C MET A 687 -8.87 -13.18 2.47
N ALA A 688 -8.46 -13.39 3.72
CA ALA A 688 -7.09 -13.79 4.06
C ALA A 688 -6.86 -15.32 3.94
N GLU A 689 -7.91 -16.13 3.73
CA GLU A 689 -7.74 -17.59 3.49
C GLU A 689 -7.03 -17.93 2.19
N SER A 690 -7.04 -17.00 1.25
CA SER A 690 -6.44 -17.20 -0.08
C SER A 690 -5.84 -15.92 -0.62
N VAL A 691 -4.78 -16.05 -1.41
CA VAL A 691 -4.04 -14.93 -1.98
C VAL A 691 -3.83 -15.17 -3.47
N MET A 692 -4.20 -14.19 -4.28
CA MET A 692 -3.77 -14.12 -5.67
C MET A 692 -2.46 -13.34 -5.78
N VAL A 693 -1.45 -13.95 -6.40
CA VAL A 693 -0.19 -13.27 -6.77
C VAL A 693 -0.22 -12.99 -8.27
N GLY A 694 -0.47 -11.74 -8.61
CA GLY A 694 -0.89 -11.36 -9.96
C GLY A 694 -2.20 -12.06 -10.35
N ASP A 695 -2.40 -12.28 -11.64
CA ASP A 695 -3.60 -12.92 -12.18
C ASP A 695 -3.44 -14.46 -12.32
N THR A 696 -2.25 -14.97 -12.03
CA THR A 696 -1.84 -16.34 -12.36
C THR A 696 -1.85 -17.30 -11.18
N PHE A 697 -1.33 -16.86 -10.01
CA PHE A 697 -1.07 -17.78 -8.91
C PHE A 697 -2.05 -17.61 -7.77
N LEU A 698 -2.70 -18.71 -7.37
CA LEU A 698 -3.55 -18.82 -6.19
C LEU A 698 -2.78 -19.57 -5.10
N ILE A 699 -2.58 -18.93 -3.94
CA ILE A 699 -1.88 -19.48 -2.79
C ILE A 699 -2.86 -19.61 -1.63
N TYR A 700 -2.78 -20.75 -0.90
CA TYR A 700 -3.54 -20.96 0.33
C TYR A 700 -2.60 -20.99 1.54
N PRO A 701 -2.56 -19.92 2.35
CA PRO A 701 -1.83 -19.88 3.61
C PRO A 701 -2.44 -20.84 4.64
N ILE A 702 -1.63 -21.30 5.59
CA ILE A 702 -2.12 -22.15 6.71
C ILE A 702 -1.77 -21.48 8.03
N TYR A 703 -2.79 -21.03 8.75
CA TYR A 703 -2.68 -20.28 10.01
C TYR A 703 -2.91 -21.15 11.25
N LYS A 704 -2.29 -22.34 11.29
CA LYS A 704 -2.42 -23.25 12.43
C LYS A 704 -1.19 -24.11 12.66
N ASN A 705 -1.04 -24.58 13.89
CA ASN A 705 0.09 -25.38 14.34
C ASN A 705 -0.04 -26.89 14.05
N GLU A 706 -1.24 -27.34 13.71
CA GLU A 706 -1.56 -28.73 13.41
C GLU A 706 -1.26 -29.07 11.96
N THR A 707 -1.18 -30.38 11.68
CA THR A 707 -0.94 -30.93 10.34
C THR A 707 -2.22 -31.48 9.69
N ASP A 708 -3.37 -31.32 10.34
CA ASP A 708 -4.66 -31.72 9.78
C ASP A 708 -4.97 -30.96 8.49
N ASP A 709 -5.66 -31.61 7.59
CA ASP A 709 -6.12 -30.99 6.35
C ASP A 709 -6.92 -29.71 6.63
N ILE A 710 -6.80 -28.76 5.74
CA ILE A 710 -7.61 -27.53 5.74
C ILE A 710 -8.68 -27.64 4.66
N GLU A 711 -9.85 -27.04 4.93
CA GLU A 711 -10.91 -26.87 3.97
C GLU A 711 -10.97 -25.41 3.54
N VAL A 712 -10.78 -25.14 2.24
CA VAL A 712 -10.72 -23.80 1.65
C VAL A 712 -11.61 -23.69 0.43
N TYR A 713 -12.04 -22.48 0.09
CA TYR A 713 -12.83 -22.23 -1.11
C TYR A 713 -11.92 -22.08 -2.33
N MET A 714 -12.26 -22.75 -3.46
CA MET A 714 -11.62 -22.59 -4.74
C MET A 714 -12.68 -22.23 -5.80
N PRO A 715 -12.54 -21.10 -6.52
CA PRO A 715 -13.53 -20.65 -7.50
C PRO A 715 -13.54 -21.52 -8.74
N GLN A 716 -14.61 -21.39 -9.53
CA GLN A 716 -14.72 -22.04 -10.83
C GLN A 716 -13.68 -21.45 -11.77
N ASP A 717 -12.69 -22.24 -12.11
CA ASP A 717 -11.67 -21.90 -13.14
C ASP A 717 -10.83 -23.15 -13.46
N ASP A 718 -9.86 -22.98 -14.34
CA ASP A 718 -8.83 -23.97 -14.65
C ASP A 718 -7.65 -23.83 -13.68
N TRP A 719 -7.40 -24.83 -12.86
CA TRP A 719 -6.32 -24.85 -11.90
C TRP A 719 -5.35 -25.99 -12.13
N SER A 720 -4.06 -25.68 -12.16
CA SER A 720 -2.98 -26.65 -12.26
C SER A 720 -1.97 -26.44 -11.12
N ILE A 721 -1.37 -27.51 -10.60
CA ILE A 721 -0.42 -27.45 -9.49
C ILE A 721 0.91 -26.83 -9.96
N PHE A 722 1.41 -25.81 -9.25
CA PHE A 722 2.74 -25.24 -9.49
C PHE A 722 3.84 -26.05 -8.78
N PRO A 723 5.00 -26.30 -9.38
CA PRO A 723 5.40 -25.97 -10.76
C PRO A 723 5.19 -27.12 -11.75
N THR A 724 4.56 -28.24 -11.35
CA THR A 724 4.47 -29.47 -12.14
C THR A 724 3.57 -29.31 -13.37
N GLY A 725 2.51 -28.53 -13.25
CA GLY A 725 1.48 -28.35 -14.27
C GLY A 725 0.41 -29.46 -14.25
N GLU A 726 0.45 -30.35 -13.25
CA GLU A 726 -0.61 -31.34 -13.05
C GLU A 726 -1.97 -30.66 -12.92
N ILE A 727 -2.94 -31.11 -13.69
CA ILE A 727 -4.31 -30.57 -13.67
C ILE A 727 -4.96 -30.93 -12.34
N TYR A 728 -5.40 -29.90 -11.59
CA TYR A 728 -6.11 -30.07 -10.33
C TYR A 728 -7.62 -29.92 -10.49
N LYS A 729 -8.06 -28.87 -11.22
CA LYS A 729 -9.45 -28.61 -11.58
C LYS A 729 -9.53 -28.10 -13.01
N SER A 730 -10.66 -28.36 -13.67
CA SER A 730 -10.98 -27.82 -15.00
C SER A 730 -12.33 -27.14 -14.98
N LYS A 731 -12.42 -25.98 -15.59
CA LYS A 731 -13.57 -25.08 -15.59
C LYS A 731 -14.87 -25.76 -16.04
N GLY A 732 -14.82 -26.66 -17.02
CA GLY A 732 -15.97 -27.42 -17.48
C GLY A 732 -16.48 -28.48 -16.50
N ASP A 733 -15.63 -28.98 -15.60
CA ASP A 733 -15.96 -30.04 -14.62
C ASP A 733 -16.03 -29.55 -13.18
N TRP A 734 -15.65 -28.30 -12.91
CA TRP A 734 -15.57 -27.70 -11.60
C TRP A 734 -16.39 -26.41 -11.52
N ALA A 735 -17.47 -26.43 -10.74
CA ALA A 735 -18.38 -25.29 -10.58
C ALA A 735 -17.99 -24.32 -9.44
N GLY A 736 -16.77 -24.44 -8.89
CA GLY A 736 -16.39 -23.76 -7.65
C GLY A 736 -16.89 -24.48 -6.40
N GLY A 737 -16.19 -24.33 -5.28
CA GLY A 737 -16.59 -24.95 -4.02
C GLY A 737 -15.42 -25.21 -3.06
N LYS A 738 -15.71 -25.92 -2.00
CA LYS A 738 -14.73 -26.28 -0.97
C LYS A 738 -13.85 -27.45 -1.43
N ILE A 739 -12.56 -27.31 -1.18
CA ILE A 739 -11.55 -28.36 -1.41
C ILE A 739 -10.79 -28.63 -0.10
N LYS A 740 -10.22 -29.82 -0.01
CA LYS A 740 -9.32 -30.18 1.10
C LYS A 740 -7.87 -30.14 0.64
N LEU A 741 -7.04 -29.48 1.43
CA LEU A 741 -5.60 -29.37 1.21
C LEU A 741 -4.84 -29.93 2.40
N SER A 742 -3.69 -30.58 2.14
CA SER A 742 -2.88 -31.18 3.20
C SER A 742 -2.30 -30.11 4.15
N GLY A 743 -2.39 -30.34 5.45
CA GLY A 743 -1.78 -29.49 6.47
C GLY A 743 -0.30 -29.75 6.75
N GLU A 744 0.41 -30.56 5.95
CA GLU A 744 1.84 -30.83 6.15
C GLU A 744 2.72 -29.60 5.97
N PHE A 745 3.73 -29.39 6.82
CA PHE A 745 4.57 -28.18 6.84
C PHE A 745 5.43 -27.97 5.60
N ASN A 746 5.82 -29.03 4.92
CA ASN A 746 6.64 -28.98 3.72
C ASN A 746 5.82 -28.88 2.41
N LYS A 747 4.51 -28.70 2.52
CA LYS A 747 3.63 -28.52 1.36
C LYS A 747 3.15 -27.07 1.30
N ILE A 748 3.46 -26.41 0.20
CA ILE A 748 2.98 -25.06 -0.12
C ILE A 748 1.98 -25.22 -1.26
N HIS A 749 0.74 -24.81 -1.01
CA HIS A 749 -0.35 -24.96 -1.96
C HIS A 749 -0.40 -23.77 -2.90
N ILE A 750 0.15 -23.93 -4.09
CA ILE A 750 0.17 -22.93 -5.16
C ILE A 750 -0.43 -23.54 -6.41
N PHE A 751 -1.43 -22.88 -6.96
CA PHE A 751 -2.10 -23.27 -8.19
C PHE A 751 -1.89 -22.22 -9.27
N MET A 752 -1.72 -22.66 -10.51
CA MET A 752 -1.62 -21.85 -11.69
C MET A 752 -2.99 -21.82 -12.40
N ARG A 753 -3.45 -20.61 -12.72
CA ARG A 753 -4.70 -20.39 -13.45
C ARG A 753 -4.53 -20.65 -14.95
N GLY A 754 -5.57 -21.18 -15.61
CA GLY A 754 -5.65 -21.27 -17.06
C GLY A 754 -5.75 -19.92 -17.76
N GLY A 755 -5.49 -19.88 -19.07
CA GLY A 755 -5.47 -18.65 -19.85
C GLY A 755 -4.22 -17.78 -19.67
N GLN A 756 -3.18 -18.26 -18.98
CA GLN A 756 -2.02 -17.48 -18.58
C GLN A 756 -0.72 -17.88 -19.29
N ILE A 757 0.13 -16.86 -19.55
CA ILE A 757 1.52 -17.03 -19.99
C ILE A 757 2.42 -16.24 -19.04
N PHE A 758 3.48 -16.87 -18.51
CA PHE A 758 4.36 -16.20 -17.58
C PHE A 758 5.82 -16.67 -17.70
N PRO A 759 6.80 -15.78 -17.39
CA PRO A 759 8.21 -16.11 -17.33
C PRO A 759 8.54 -16.94 -16.08
N PHE A 760 9.40 -17.93 -16.26
CA PHE A 760 9.87 -18.84 -15.25
C PHE A 760 11.37 -19.07 -15.40
N GLN A 761 12.12 -19.09 -14.28
CA GLN A 761 13.55 -19.47 -14.25
C GLN A 761 13.74 -20.63 -13.29
N ASN A 762 14.34 -21.72 -13.77
CA ASN A 762 14.46 -22.94 -12.96
C ASN A 762 15.53 -22.80 -11.88
N THR A 763 15.09 -22.77 -10.63
CA THR A 763 15.94 -22.69 -9.43
C THR A 763 16.02 -24.01 -8.64
N PHE A 764 15.26 -25.06 -9.06
CA PHE A 764 15.13 -26.28 -8.28
C PHE A 764 16.30 -27.25 -8.44
N ASN A 765 17.05 -27.16 -9.53
CA ASN A 765 18.12 -28.11 -9.86
C ASN A 765 19.50 -27.61 -9.46
N LYS A 766 19.61 -26.36 -8.97
CA LYS A 766 20.88 -25.78 -8.54
C LYS A 766 20.64 -24.63 -7.55
N PHE A 767 21.62 -24.36 -6.72
CA PHE A 767 21.59 -23.21 -5.83
C PHE A 767 21.76 -21.90 -6.60
N ILE A 768 20.81 -21.00 -6.45
CA ILE A 768 20.85 -19.62 -6.94
C ILE A 768 21.01 -18.71 -5.71
N ALA A 769 22.19 -18.12 -5.57
CA ALA A 769 22.55 -17.40 -4.36
C ALA A 769 21.74 -16.10 -4.16
N ASN A 770 21.47 -15.39 -5.25
CA ASN A 770 20.77 -14.10 -5.24
C ASN A 770 20.14 -13.79 -6.61
N SER A 771 19.40 -12.70 -6.72
CA SER A 771 18.74 -12.26 -7.95
C SER A 771 19.76 -11.96 -9.08
N ASN A 772 20.95 -11.45 -8.77
CA ASN A 772 22.01 -11.23 -9.77
C ASN A 772 22.51 -12.56 -10.36
N ALA A 773 22.64 -13.61 -9.54
CA ALA A 773 22.96 -14.95 -10.06
C ALA A 773 21.83 -15.46 -10.96
N LEU A 774 20.58 -15.18 -10.64
CA LEU A 774 19.42 -15.55 -11.43
C LEU A 774 19.42 -14.86 -12.81
N THR A 775 19.82 -13.59 -12.92
CA THR A 775 19.88 -12.88 -14.23
C THR A 775 20.89 -13.51 -15.21
N LYS A 776 21.75 -14.40 -14.76
CA LYS A 776 22.67 -15.17 -15.61
C LYS A 776 22.01 -16.43 -16.21
N GLU A 777 20.84 -16.77 -15.72
CA GLU A 777 20.05 -17.90 -16.22
C GLU A 777 19.14 -17.47 -17.34
N LYS A 778 18.94 -18.34 -18.29
CA LYS A 778 17.96 -18.11 -19.37
C LYS A 778 16.54 -18.30 -18.83
N THR A 779 15.63 -17.44 -19.27
CA THR A 779 14.22 -17.52 -18.90
C THR A 779 13.48 -18.59 -19.74
N GLN A 780 12.60 -19.30 -19.10
CA GLN A 780 11.60 -20.17 -19.73
C GLN A 780 10.26 -19.42 -19.84
N LEU A 781 9.39 -19.86 -20.68
CA LEU A 781 8.02 -19.37 -20.77
C LEU A 781 7.06 -20.54 -20.51
N TYR A 782 6.19 -20.37 -19.54
CA TYR A 782 5.11 -21.31 -19.21
C TYR A 782 3.81 -20.83 -19.84
N ILE A 783 3.16 -21.68 -20.62
CA ILE A 783 1.95 -21.38 -21.38
C ILE A 783 0.85 -22.34 -20.90
N ILE A 784 -0.24 -21.82 -20.36
CA ILE A 784 -1.35 -22.57 -19.78
C ILE A 784 -2.65 -22.11 -20.44
N PRO A 785 -3.05 -22.67 -21.59
CA PRO A 785 -4.31 -22.29 -22.21
C PRO A 785 -5.52 -22.58 -21.33
N ASP A 786 -6.53 -21.74 -21.43
CA ASP A 786 -7.87 -21.99 -20.90
C ASP A 786 -8.48 -23.24 -21.58
N SER A 787 -9.14 -24.10 -20.81
CA SER A 787 -9.62 -25.39 -21.30
C SER A 787 -10.77 -25.31 -22.29
N GLU A 788 -11.52 -24.22 -22.30
CA GLU A 788 -12.68 -24.01 -23.17
C GLU A 788 -12.31 -23.24 -24.45
N THR A 789 -11.56 -22.15 -24.28
CA THR A 789 -11.21 -21.23 -25.37
C THR A 789 -9.91 -21.59 -26.08
N HIS A 790 -9.05 -22.37 -25.43
CA HIS A 790 -7.69 -22.68 -25.84
C HIS A 790 -6.82 -21.47 -26.11
N ILE A 791 -7.07 -20.37 -25.35
CA ILE A 791 -6.34 -19.11 -25.44
C ILE A 791 -5.52 -18.94 -24.17
N ALA A 792 -4.35 -18.33 -24.30
CA ALA A 792 -3.55 -17.83 -23.19
C ALA A 792 -2.88 -16.52 -23.58
N SER A 793 -2.66 -15.64 -22.61
CA SER A 793 -1.91 -14.40 -22.83
C SER A 793 -1.04 -14.06 -21.63
N GLY A 794 -0.06 -13.19 -21.83
CA GLY A 794 0.80 -12.71 -20.74
C GLY A 794 1.87 -11.74 -21.21
N ASP A 795 2.57 -11.21 -20.27
CA ASP A 795 3.55 -10.15 -20.47
C ASP A 795 4.91 -10.51 -19.89
N ILE A 796 5.95 -9.95 -20.49
CA ILE A 796 7.31 -10.01 -19.95
C ILE A 796 8.02 -8.68 -20.18
N ILE A 797 8.64 -8.17 -19.11
CA ILE A 797 9.36 -6.89 -19.14
C ILE A 797 10.80 -7.09 -18.67
N PHE A 798 11.74 -6.47 -19.41
CA PHE A 798 13.15 -6.41 -19.09
C PHE A 798 13.66 -4.97 -19.20
N ASP A 799 14.51 -4.58 -18.26
CA ASP A 799 15.21 -3.30 -18.29
C ASP A 799 16.61 -3.42 -17.67
N ASN A 800 17.28 -2.30 -17.49
CA ASN A 800 18.65 -2.24 -16.94
C ASN A 800 18.74 -1.59 -15.56
N ASP A 801 17.61 -1.44 -14.87
CA ASP A 801 17.50 -0.90 -13.49
C ASP A 801 17.91 0.60 -13.36
N GLU A 802 17.87 1.36 -14.47
CA GLU A 802 18.10 2.80 -14.43
C GLU A 802 16.94 3.53 -13.74
N TYR A 803 17.24 4.63 -13.05
CA TYR A 803 16.23 5.40 -12.30
C TYR A 803 15.19 6.07 -13.21
N ASN A 804 15.54 6.42 -14.44
CA ASN A 804 14.68 7.12 -15.40
C ASN A 804 14.14 6.22 -16.52
N THR A 805 14.07 4.91 -16.28
CA THR A 805 13.67 3.91 -17.27
C THR A 805 12.33 4.22 -17.94
N LEU A 806 11.30 4.64 -17.17
CA LEU A 806 9.98 4.98 -17.73
C LEU A 806 10.05 6.23 -18.60
N ILE A 807 10.74 7.27 -18.15
CA ILE A 807 10.87 8.55 -18.87
C ILE A 807 11.61 8.34 -20.20
N ASN A 808 12.66 7.54 -20.18
CA ASN A 808 13.49 7.28 -21.36
C ASN A 808 12.96 6.17 -22.26
N GLY A 809 11.91 5.44 -21.86
CA GLY A 809 11.40 4.26 -22.58
C GLY A 809 12.45 3.15 -22.70
N ASN A 810 13.39 3.05 -21.73
CA ASN A 810 14.54 2.16 -21.84
C ASN A 810 14.27 0.76 -21.26
N TYR A 811 13.26 0.08 -21.79
CA TYR A 811 12.86 -1.27 -21.39
C TYR A 811 12.26 -2.03 -22.57
N TYR A 812 12.34 -3.38 -22.54
CA TYR A 812 11.55 -4.24 -23.43
C TYR A 812 10.23 -4.57 -22.76
N TYR A 813 9.14 -4.36 -23.49
CA TYR A 813 7.82 -4.81 -23.09
C TYR A 813 7.25 -5.69 -24.21
N ILE A 814 7.05 -6.97 -23.92
CA ILE A 814 6.63 -7.98 -24.88
C ILE A 814 5.33 -8.60 -24.38
N HIS A 815 4.27 -8.40 -25.13
CA HIS A 815 3.00 -9.09 -24.94
C HIS A 815 2.97 -10.37 -25.77
N ILE A 816 2.47 -11.45 -25.18
CA ILE A 816 2.52 -12.78 -25.79
C ILE A 816 1.12 -13.36 -25.78
N ASP A 817 0.64 -13.74 -26.96
CA ASP A 817 -0.66 -14.38 -27.16
C ASP A 817 -0.49 -15.79 -27.70
N PHE A 818 -1.25 -16.74 -27.14
CA PHE A 818 -1.45 -18.06 -27.69
C PHE A 818 -2.89 -18.24 -28.13
N LYS A 819 -3.11 -18.40 -29.43
CA LYS A 819 -4.43 -18.60 -30.05
C LYS A 819 -4.31 -19.35 -31.36
N ASN A 820 -5.28 -20.25 -31.67
CA ASN A 820 -5.31 -21.04 -32.89
C ASN A 820 -4.00 -21.83 -33.08
N ASN A 821 -3.46 -22.39 -32.04
CA ASN A 821 -2.19 -23.13 -32.02
C ASN A 821 -0.97 -22.32 -32.52
N ILE A 822 -1.02 -21.00 -32.41
CA ILE A 822 0.07 -20.09 -32.74
C ILE A 822 0.39 -19.22 -31.51
N LEU A 823 1.65 -19.18 -31.15
CA LEU A 823 2.16 -18.22 -30.13
C LEU A 823 2.72 -17.01 -30.88
N ILE A 824 2.27 -15.82 -30.53
CA ILE A 824 2.62 -14.54 -31.17
C ILE A 824 3.29 -13.66 -30.14
N PHE A 825 4.40 -13.02 -30.51
CA PHE A 825 5.14 -12.09 -29.65
C PHE A 825 4.98 -10.67 -30.18
N ASN A 826 4.26 -9.83 -29.45
CA ASN A 826 4.06 -8.42 -29.77
C ASN A 826 5.02 -7.58 -28.93
N VAL A 827 5.96 -6.91 -29.57
CA VAL A 827 6.89 -6.00 -28.88
C VAL A 827 6.23 -4.62 -28.80
N ASN A 828 5.70 -4.29 -27.60
CA ASN A 828 5.00 -3.04 -27.34
C ASN A 828 5.99 -1.87 -27.10
N ASN A 829 7.15 -2.17 -26.51
CA ASN A 829 8.24 -1.23 -26.38
C ASN A 829 9.59 -1.92 -26.57
N GLU A 830 10.51 -1.25 -27.26
CA GLU A 830 11.83 -1.77 -27.55
C GLU A 830 12.92 -0.83 -26.99
N MET A 831 13.83 -1.42 -26.27
CA MET A 831 14.96 -0.75 -25.62
C MET A 831 15.93 -0.16 -26.64
N ASN A 832 16.32 1.11 -26.45
CA ASN A 832 17.25 1.81 -27.35
C ASN A 832 18.71 1.35 -27.23
N THR A 833 19.06 0.68 -26.12
CA THR A 833 20.42 0.19 -25.86
C THR A 833 20.45 -1.33 -25.79
N ALA A 834 21.52 -1.95 -26.27
CA ALA A 834 21.67 -3.40 -26.20
C ALA A 834 21.72 -3.87 -24.72
N TYR A 835 20.66 -4.49 -24.25
CA TYR A 835 20.62 -5.12 -22.94
C TYR A 835 21.53 -6.35 -22.91
N LYS A 836 22.51 -6.36 -22.02
CA LYS A 836 23.54 -7.39 -21.97
C LYS A 836 23.21 -8.57 -21.06
N ASN A 837 22.06 -8.51 -20.36
CA ASN A 837 21.70 -9.52 -19.39
C ASN A 837 21.25 -10.83 -20.06
N LYS A 838 21.61 -11.97 -19.48
CA LYS A 838 21.32 -13.29 -20.06
C LYS A 838 19.87 -13.73 -19.91
N ASP A 839 19.13 -13.13 -18.98
CA ASP A 839 17.72 -13.49 -18.71
C ASP A 839 16.75 -13.11 -19.82
N ILE A 840 17.16 -12.23 -20.76
CA ILE A 840 16.35 -11.95 -21.96
C ILE A 840 16.36 -13.08 -22.98
N TYR A 841 17.26 -14.08 -22.85
CA TYR A 841 17.30 -15.21 -23.74
C TYR A 841 16.27 -16.26 -23.34
N VAL A 842 15.54 -16.78 -24.34
CA VAL A 842 14.61 -17.90 -24.16
C VAL A 842 15.38 -19.20 -24.11
N SER A 843 15.17 -19.99 -23.05
CA SER A 843 15.73 -21.36 -23.00
C SER A 843 14.70 -22.42 -23.40
N LYS A 844 13.45 -22.23 -23.00
CA LYS A 844 12.42 -23.26 -23.19
C LYS A 844 11.02 -22.62 -23.28
N LEU A 845 10.17 -23.17 -24.12
CA LEU A 845 8.74 -22.91 -24.11
C LEU A 845 8.03 -24.20 -23.64
N LYS A 846 7.29 -24.13 -22.54
CA LYS A 846 6.61 -25.26 -21.94
C LYS A 846 5.10 -25.03 -21.93
N PHE A 847 4.37 -25.97 -22.51
CA PHE A 847 2.92 -25.93 -22.69
C PHE A 847 2.25 -26.95 -21.77
N PHE A 848 1.22 -26.51 -21.10
CA PHE A 848 0.41 -27.31 -20.18
C PHE A 848 -1.02 -27.40 -20.70
N ARG A 849 -1.82 -28.36 -20.20
CA ARG A 849 -3.24 -28.54 -20.56
C ARG A 849 -3.47 -28.72 -22.09
N MET A 850 -2.55 -29.38 -22.74
CA MET A 850 -2.54 -29.49 -24.21
C MET A 850 -3.14 -30.82 -24.75
N LYS A 851 -3.89 -31.57 -23.91
CA LYS A 851 -4.48 -32.84 -24.29
C LYS A 851 -5.29 -32.76 -25.56
N TYR A 852 -6.11 -31.71 -25.72
CA TYR A 852 -6.93 -31.47 -26.92
C TYR A 852 -6.10 -31.41 -28.20
N LEU A 853 -4.89 -30.85 -28.12
CA LEU A 853 -3.98 -30.75 -29.26
C LEU A 853 -3.26 -32.06 -29.52
N ILE A 854 -2.81 -32.74 -28.47
CA ILE A 854 -2.04 -34.00 -28.55
C ILE A 854 -2.92 -35.13 -29.10
N GLU A 855 -4.17 -35.23 -28.68
CA GLU A 855 -5.12 -36.24 -29.11
C GLU A 855 -5.58 -36.05 -30.57
N ASN A 856 -5.81 -34.80 -30.99
CA ASN A 856 -6.33 -34.52 -32.33
C ASN A 856 -5.23 -34.34 -33.38
N ASP A 857 -4.09 -33.77 -32.99
CA ASP A 857 -3.02 -33.41 -33.88
C ASP A 857 -1.65 -33.53 -33.22
N LYS A 858 -1.02 -34.69 -33.32
CA LYS A 858 0.35 -34.85 -32.83
C LYS A 858 1.33 -34.12 -33.77
N TYR A 859 2.03 -33.14 -33.27
CA TYR A 859 3.00 -32.33 -33.99
C TYR A 859 4.42 -32.81 -33.70
N ASP A 860 5.31 -32.74 -34.69
CA ASP A 860 6.70 -33.20 -34.54
C ASP A 860 7.66 -32.04 -34.24
N PHE A 861 7.36 -30.88 -34.77
CA PHE A 861 8.25 -29.70 -34.70
C PHE A 861 7.50 -28.43 -34.32
N ALA A 862 8.19 -27.54 -33.55
CA ALA A 862 7.89 -26.13 -33.46
C ALA A 862 8.70 -25.34 -34.50
N ARG A 863 8.01 -24.55 -35.31
CA ARG A 863 8.63 -23.58 -36.22
C ARG A 863 8.66 -22.23 -35.58
N VAL A 864 9.86 -21.78 -35.20
CA VAL A 864 10.11 -20.46 -34.61
C VAL A 864 10.49 -19.50 -35.71
N GLU A 865 9.63 -18.54 -35.99
CA GLU A 865 9.88 -17.47 -36.95
C GLU A 865 10.41 -16.23 -36.20
N LEU A 866 11.58 -15.73 -36.63
CA LEU A 866 12.17 -14.54 -36.03
C LEU A 866 11.82 -13.30 -36.87
N ARG A 867 11.75 -12.14 -36.25
CA ARG A 867 11.50 -10.83 -36.90
C ARG A 867 12.49 -10.51 -38.02
N SER A 868 13.72 -11.06 -37.94
CA SER A 868 14.71 -10.98 -39.01
C SER A 868 14.38 -11.81 -40.26
N GLY A 869 13.31 -12.59 -40.26
CA GLY A 869 12.97 -13.55 -41.30
C GLY A 869 13.67 -14.91 -41.18
N LYS A 870 14.59 -15.06 -40.21
CA LYS A 870 15.20 -16.37 -39.93
C LYS A 870 14.16 -17.32 -39.31
N VAL A 871 14.23 -18.61 -39.72
CA VAL A 871 13.36 -19.68 -39.21
C VAL A 871 14.22 -20.73 -38.52
N VAL A 872 13.75 -21.20 -37.38
CA VAL A 872 14.37 -22.30 -36.61
C VAL A 872 13.32 -23.38 -36.41
N HIS A 873 13.65 -24.64 -36.66
CA HIS A 873 12.79 -25.79 -36.38
C HIS A 873 13.34 -26.55 -35.18
N ILE A 874 12.47 -26.83 -34.23
CA ILE A 874 12.82 -27.46 -32.94
C ILE A 874 11.91 -28.67 -32.74
N LEU A 875 12.48 -29.81 -32.36
CA LEU A 875 11.69 -31.00 -31.98
C LEU A 875 10.83 -30.71 -30.75
N ILE A 876 9.59 -31.20 -30.77
CA ILE A 876 8.69 -31.17 -29.62
C ILE A 876 8.99 -32.37 -28.75
N ASP A 877 9.18 -32.13 -27.45
CA ASP A 877 9.39 -33.16 -26.43
C ASP A 877 8.09 -33.34 -25.62
N TYR A 878 7.43 -34.50 -25.79
CA TYR A 878 6.20 -34.82 -25.07
C TYR A 878 6.56 -35.39 -23.70
N ILE A 879 6.19 -34.63 -22.64
CA ILE A 879 6.43 -35.02 -21.24
C ILE A 879 5.31 -35.90 -20.72
N SER A 880 4.05 -35.63 -21.13
CA SER A 880 2.84 -36.41 -20.81
C SER A 880 1.76 -36.16 -21.86
N ASP A 881 0.59 -36.76 -21.64
CA ASP A 881 -0.59 -36.54 -22.52
C ASP A 881 -1.14 -35.09 -22.48
N ASP A 882 -0.72 -34.31 -21.51
CA ASP A 882 -1.18 -32.92 -21.31
C ASP A 882 -0.04 -31.89 -21.42
N ILE A 883 1.23 -32.31 -21.45
CA ILE A 883 2.37 -31.40 -21.33
C ILE A 883 3.40 -31.72 -22.42
N PHE A 884 3.82 -30.67 -23.11
CA PHE A 884 5.00 -30.77 -23.98
C PHE A 884 5.86 -29.50 -23.87
N ASP A 885 7.12 -29.62 -24.27
CA ASP A 885 8.01 -28.46 -24.38
C ASP A 885 8.94 -28.61 -25.62
N PHE A 886 9.69 -27.55 -25.86
CA PHE A 886 10.81 -27.57 -26.78
C PHE A 886 11.92 -26.63 -26.32
N ASP A 887 13.15 -27.10 -26.47
CA ASP A 887 14.37 -26.49 -25.98
C ASP A 887 15.00 -25.55 -27.01
N LEU A 888 15.12 -24.28 -26.65
CA LEU A 888 15.76 -23.23 -27.44
C LEU A 888 17.17 -22.88 -26.95
N SER A 889 17.69 -23.58 -25.93
CA SER A 889 18.92 -23.22 -25.21
C SER A 889 20.13 -23.06 -26.11
N ASN A 890 20.22 -23.86 -27.15
CA ASN A 890 21.35 -23.87 -28.09
C ASN A 890 21.26 -22.80 -29.19
N ASN A 891 20.15 -22.11 -29.31
CA ASN A 891 19.87 -21.18 -30.41
C ASN A 891 20.20 -19.74 -30.11
N ASN A 892 20.42 -19.37 -28.82
CA ASN A 892 20.68 -18.00 -28.37
C ASN A 892 19.64 -16.98 -28.88
N ILE A 893 18.35 -17.33 -28.79
CA ILE A 893 17.25 -16.49 -29.25
C ILE A 893 16.76 -15.64 -28.09
N ARG A 894 16.59 -14.33 -28.31
CA ARG A 894 16.01 -13.41 -27.31
C ARG A 894 14.51 -13.29 -27.50
N PHE A 895 13.77 -13.02 -26.43
CA PHE A 895 12.32 -12.89 -26.47
C PHE A 895 11.84 -11.88 -27.51
N HIS A 896 12.45 -10.70 -27.59
CA HIS A 896 12.06 -9.66 -28.54
C HIS A 896 12.40 -9.99 -30.00
N GLU A 897 13.24 -10.99 -30.27
CA GLU A 897 13.57 -11.43 -31.61
C GLU A 897 12.52 -12.38 -32.20
N ILE A 898 11.70 -13.00 -31.36
CA ILE A 898 10.66 -13.92 -31.80
C ILE A 898 9.47 -13.12 -32.36
N ASP A 899 8.98 -13.53 -33.53
CA ASP A 899 7.74 -13.03 -34.10
C ASP A 899 6.58 -13.99 -33.76
N LYS A 900 6.74 -15.26 -34.09
CA LYS A 900 5.74 -16.28 -33.79
C LYS A 900 6.33 -17.69 -33.75
N VAL A 901 5.55 -18.58 -33.11
CA VAL A 901 5.83 -20.02 -33.07
C VAL A 901 4.61 -20.79 -33.56
N LYS A 902 4.80 -21.69 -34.48
CA LYS A 902 3.78 -22.57 -35.06
C LYS A 902 4.16 -24.03 -34.91
N PHE A 903 3.18 -24.90 -34.73
CA PHE A 903 3.39 -26.33 -34.69
C PHE A 903 3.23 -26.96 -36.06
N LEU A 904 4.14 -27.91 -36.40
CA LEU A 904 4.17 -28.59 -37.72
C LEU A 904 4.23 -30.11 -37.54
N LYS A 905 3.55 -30.84 -38.46
CA LYS A 905 3.68 -32.29 -38.62
C LYS A 905 4.74 -32.60 -39.68
N LEU A 906 5.46 -33.71 -39.50
CA LEU A 906 6.20 -34.34 -40.59
C LEU A 906 5.18 -34.94 -41.59
N ASN A 907 5.17 -34.46 -42.80
CA ASN A 907 4.39 -35.08 -43.89
C ASN A 907 4.91 -36.45 -44.21
#